data_59154384de2bf3ebb9e7c12bd06f575f
#
_entry.id   59154384de2bf3ebb9e7c12bd06f575f
#
_cell.length_a   1.000
_cell.length_b   1.000
_cell.length_c   1.000
_cell.angle_alpha   90.00
_cell.angle_beta   90.00
_cell.angle_gamma   90.00
#
_symmetry.space_group_name_H-M   'P 1'
#
loop_
_entity.id
_entity.type
_entity.pdbx_description
1 polymer ?
#
loop_
_entity_poly.entity_id
_entity_poly.type
_entity_poly.pdbx_seq_one_letter_code
_entity_poly.pdbx_strand_id
1 'polypeptide(L)'
;MRPLFFCPLAIAVSIAVAPVAPAFAAPASSASARQAYALPAGPLETTLIAIGQRSGRQVAFLPDDVRGRQAHAVSGQLTAEQAAQQALQGSGLSLSVSGNGALLVQPHTDALTLGVSDINASADRESAYGPVYGYVAKRGASATKTDTPLIETPQSVSVVTRAEMDDRKSDTLADALGYTPGFVSQPNGFSRVADDYTLRGFNVGSGTGGMLLDGMKLQSSVYDGGIEPFGLERVEVLKGASSVLYGQLSPGGLINAVSKRPTDMPLHRVSAEYGSHNRQQYTFDLGGPLDEQGEFSYRLDGLWRDADTQVDHIGDDKRYIAPSLMWKPNDTTSLTLLASHTEALTGLTPPLNYGMTTFSPNPGRKIGRDDFVGEPGYDHFNSRIDTLGYIVEHQVSDALKLRHALRYYQSNVSWNYLLPFSISGDRLNRRYSERQERSTGWTSDNNVEWTLDSGRWQHRVLAGMDYYHKTYDTHRHISATVAQLAPSLDLSTFAYTGVGNNTAAESGWDIHSRQVGVYLQDQITFDERWVVLLGGRQDWAESRNYSYVTGGRTPRSDRKPTGRVALLYLFDNGIAPYVSYSQSFQPADVANPGVAQTFDPIEGEQYEVGIRYQPPGSGTMLSAAVYQLTQTNAITYDALNGQYEQYGKSRSKGLELEVKTDLTDDLSLTAGYSYTDAHVLQDNVVSNVGKRLEGVPYHNASLWTDYRLAAFGLPQLKVGLGALYTGTTRTTPTVTDRKIPAYTRFDARISYDVDEHWQLAAKAQNLTNASYLSCTTSCRYGDERSVIGSVSYQW
;
A
#
# COMPACT_ATOMS: atom_id res chain seq x y z
N MET A 1 49.02 23.65 -11.45
CA MET A 1 47.89 24.60 -11.61
C MET A 1 46.66 23.94 -11.03
N ARG A 2 46.04 24.55 -10.06
CA ARG A 2 44.99 24.00 -9.20
C ARG A 2 43.67 23.79 -9.94
N PRO A 3 42.90 22.73 -9.70
CA PRO A 3 41.51 22.64 -10.15
C PRO A 3 40.56 23.33 -9.17
N LEU A 4 39.61 24.07 -9.72
CA LEU A 4 38.52 24.73 -9.03
C LEU A 4 37.49 23.70 -8.57
N PHE A 5 37.19 23.66 -7.26
CA PHE A 5 36.10 22.95 -6.65
C PHE A 5 34.78 23.67 -6.94
N PHE A 6 33.83 23.01 -7.58
CA PHE A 6 32.44 23.40 -7.55
C PHE A 6 31.78 22.74 -6.36
N CYS A 7 31.31 23.55 -5.44
CA CYS A 7 30.51 23.17 -4.27
C CYS A 7 29.04 23.03 -4.69
N PRO A 8 28.33 21.96 -4.36
CA PRO A 8 26.90 21.91 -4.55
C PRO A 8 26.21 22.75 -3.47
N LEU A 9 25.28 23.59 -3.90
CA LEU A 9 24.43 24.45 -3.10
C LEU A 9 23.52 23.61 -2.20
N ALA A 10 23.83 23.55 -0.93
CA ALA A 10 22.91 23.06 0.09
C ALA A 10 21.92 24.18 0.40
N ILE A 11 20.69 24.04 -0.02
CA ILE A 11 19.58 24.89 0.43
C ILE A 11 19.24 24.48 1.86
N ALA A 12 19.82 25.20 2.81
CA ALA A 12 19.41 25.16 4.20
C ALA A 12 18.10 25.95 4.34
N VAL A 13 16.98 25.26 4.54
CA VAL A 13 15.75 25.88 4.99
C VAL A 13 15.92 26.17 6.48
N SER A 14 16.28 27.42 6.78
CA SER A 14 16.31 27.93 8.14
C SER A 14 14.87 28.20 8.58
N ILE A 15 14.30 27.31 9.36
CA ILE A 15 13.05 27.54 10.08
C ILE A 15 13.40 28.46 11.23
N ALA A 16 13.10 29.75 11.11
CA ALA A 16 13.15 30.72 12.20
C ALA A 16 12.05 30.39 13.19
N VAL A 17 12.39 29.72 14.30
CA VAL A 17 11.52 29.58 15.46
C VAL A 17 11.53 30.91 16.19
N ALA A 18 10.50 31.72 15.98
CA ALA A 18 10.25 32.87 16.84
C ALA A 18 9.74 32.37 18.20
N PRO A 19 10.25 32.89 19.34
CA PRO A 19 9.72 32.52 20.64
C PRO A 19 8.33 33.12 20.80
N VAL A 20 7.32 32.27 20.85
CA VAL A 20 5.95 32.65 21.27
C VAL A 20 5.99 32.84 22.77
N ALA A 21 5.79 34.07 23.21
CA ALA A 21 5.58 34.39 24.61
C ALA A 21 4.32 33.66 25.13
N PRO A 22 4.29 33.20 26.40
CA PRO A 22 3.15 32.53 26.94
C PRO A 22 1.96 33.50 27.01
N ALA A 23 0.94 33.24 26.19
CA ALA A 23 -0.34 33.90 26.36
C ALA A 23 -0.97 33.40 27.68
N PHE A 24 -1.28 34.29 28.56
CA PHE A 24 -2.02 34.02 29.78
C PHE A 24 -3.28 33.21 29.46
N ALA A 25 -3.44 32.09 30.15
CA ALA A 25 -4.64 31.30 30.10
C ALA A 25 -5.84 32.15 30.54
N ALA A 26 -6.78 32.34 29.66
CA ALA A 26 -8.10 32.82 30.02
C ALA A 26 -8.74 31.81 30.97
N PRO A 27 -9.47 32.23 32.01
CA PRO A 27 -10.09 31.32 32.94
C PRO A 27 -11.09 30.43 32.24
N ALA A 28 -11.01 29.11 32.51
CA ALA A 28 -11.93 28.11 32.03
C ALA A 28 -13.36 28.60 32.26
N SER A 29 -14.16 28.77 31.22
CA SER A 29 -15.55 29.18 31.31
C SER A 29 -16.33 28.14 32.10
N SER A 30 -17.03 28.55 33.13
CA SER A 30 -17.90 27.74 33.98
C SER A 30 -19.07 27.17 33.14
N ALA A 31 -18.89 26.03 32.58
CA ALA A 31 -19.85 25.37 31.70
C ALA A 31 -20.90 24.59 32.50
N SER A 32 -21.65 25.15 33.40
CA SER A 32 -22.91 24.55 33.88
C SER A 32 -23.59 25.32 35.04
N ALA A 33 -23.42 26.63 35.20
CA ALA A 33 -24.18 27.36 36.17
C ALA A 33 -25.66 27.39 35.77
N ARG A 34 -26.55 26.77 36.54
CA ARG A 34 -27.98 26.88 36.39
C ARG A 34 -28.43 28.26 36.84
N GLN A 35 -29.25 28.91 36.03
CA GLN A 35 -29.81 30.23 36.32
C GLN A 35 -31.35 30.18 36.28
N ALA A 36 -31.99 31.11 36.99
CA ALA A 36 -33.44 31.21 36.97
C ALA A 36 -33.91 31.92 35.70
N TYR A 37 -34.64 31.23 34.85
CA TYR A 37 -35.32 31.81 33.69
C TYR A 37 -36.82 31.96 33.97
N ALA A 38 -37.39 33.07 33.49
CA ALA A 38 -38.81 33.34 33.48
C ALA A 38 -39.13 34.23 32.26
N LEU A 39 -39.01 33.60 31.07
CA LEU A 39 -39.26 34.24 29.77
C LEU A 39 -40.60 33.75 29.22
N PRO A 40 -41.57 34.66 28.96
CA PRO A 40 -42.84 34.26 28.39
C PRO A 40 -42.69 33.83 26.95
N ALA A 41 -43.66 33.09 26.42
CA ALA A 41 -43.72 32.80 24.98
C ALA A 41 -43.78 34.13 24.21
N GLY A 42 -43.01 34.21 23.12
CA GLY A 42 -42.84 35.44 22.32
C GLY A 42 -41.92 35.24 21.10
N PRO A 43 -41.52 36.30 20.40
CA PRO A 43 -40.66 36.17 19.25
C PRO A 43 -39.36 35.43 19.58
N LEU A 44 -39.02 34.38 18.78
CA LEU A 44 -37.91 33.49 19.05
C LEU A 44 -36.58 34.23 19.10
N GLU A 45 -36.36 35.18 18.23
CA GLU A 45 -35.16 36.02 18.20
C GLU A 45 -34.94 36.75 19.54
N THR A 46 -35.98 37.41 20.06
CA THR A 46 -35.92 38.16 21.32
C THR A 46 -35.63 37.23 22.51
N THR A 47 -36.24 36.05 22.52
CA THR A 47 -36.05 35.05 23.57
C THR A 47 -34.63 34.47 23.57
N LEU A 48 -34.07 34.16 22.40
CA LEU A 48 -32.69 33.67 22.25
C LEU A 48 -31.66 34.73 22.68
N ILE A 49 -31.85 35.98 22.31
CA ILE A 49 -30.99 37.09 22.72
C ILE A 49 -31.06 37.25 24.26
N ALA A 50 -32.26 37.16 24.87
CA ALA A 50 -32.41 37.26 26.31
C ALA A 50 -31.73 36.08 27.06
N ILE A 51 -31.73 34.88 26.48
CA ILE A 51 -31.01 33.73 27.04
C ILE A 51 -29.50 33.98 26.98
N GLY A 52 -28.98 34.46 25.85
CA GLY A 52 -27.57 34.81 25.68
C GLY A 52 -27.11 35.89 26.69
N GLN A 53 -27.86 37.00 26.81
CA GLN A 53 -27.53 38.07 27.73
C GLN A 53 -27.55 37.62 29.19
N ARG A 54 -28.49 36.76 29.57
CA ARG A 54 -28.65 36.29 30.93
C ARG A 54 -27.58 35.26 31.32
N SER A 55 -27.19 34.40 30.38
CA SER A 55 -26.20 33.37 30.61
C SER A 55 -24.76 33.85 30.43
N GLY A 56 -24.55 35.00 29.81
CA GLY A 56 -23.23 35.49 29.41
C GLY A 56 -22.62 34.68 28.24
N ARG A 57 -23.43 33.83 27.58
CA ARG A 57 -22.99 33.01 26.45
C ARG A 57 -23.43 33.63 25.13
N GLN A 58 -22.57 33.52 24.15
CA GLN A 58 -22.91 33.94 22.80
C GLN A 58 -23.96 32.98 22.21
N VAL A 59 -25.06 33.52 21.67
CA VAL A 59 -26.06 32.79 20.91
C VAL A 59 -25.99 33.28 19.46
N ALA A 60 -25.71 32.37 18.53
CA ALA A 60 -25.60 32.68 17.12
C ALA A 60 -26.74 32.02 16.34
N PHE A 61 -27.40 32.77 15.47
CA PHE A 61 -28.45 32.32 14.56
C PHE A 61 -28.49 33.22 13.33
N LEU A 62 -28.96 32.70 12.20
CA LEU A 62 -29.25 33.53 11.04
C LEU A 62 -30.59 34.24 11.26
N PRO A 63 -30.68 35.56 11.02
CA PRO A 63 -31.92 36.32 11.24
C PRO A 63 -33.12 35.77 10.46
N ASP A 64 -32.88 35.23 9.27
CA ASP A 64 -33.95 34.65 8.43
C ASP A 64 -34.48 33.32 8.99
N ASP A 65 -33.67 32.54 9.72
CA ASP A 65 -34.12 31.27 10.33
C ASP A 65 -35.08 31.48 11.49
N VAL A 66 -34.97 32.57 12.26
CA VAL A 66 -35.77 32.87 13.45
C VAL A 66 -36.90 33.87 13.20
N ARG A 67 -36.86 34.57 12.05
CA ARG A 67 -37.87 35.57 11.69
C ARG A 67 -39.27 34.98 11.62
N GLY A 68 -40.23 35.56 12.36
CA GLY A 68 -41.62 35.12 12.39
C GLY A 68 -41.90 33.87 13.20
N ARG A 69 -40.92 33.27 13.83
CA ARG A 69 -41.09 32.11 14.72
C ARG A 69 -41.34 32.53 16.15
N GLN A 70 -42.09 31.70 16.87
CA GLN A 70 -42.41 31.93 18.28
C GLN A 70 -41.66 30.97 19.17
N ALA A 71 -41.08 31.46 20.27
CA ALA A 71 -40.46 30.66 21.30
C ALA A 71 -41.49 30.11 22.28
N HIS A 72 -41.29 28.90 22.78
CA HIS A 72 -41.99 28.42 23.97
C HIS A 72 -41.56 29.21 25.22
N ALA A 73 -42.45 29.31 26.19
CA ALA A 73 -42.11 29.93 27.48
C ALA A 73 -40.97 29.15 28.16
N VAL A 74 -39.93 29.87 28.62
CA VAL A 74 -38.78 29.31 29.32
C VAL A 74 -38.86 29.64 30.80
N SER A 75 -39.02 28.64 31.65
CA SER A 75 -39.12 28.83 33.09
C SER A 75 -38.38 27.73 33.86
N GLY A 76 -37.73 28.11 34.97
CA GLY A 76 -37.06 27.19 35.87
C GLY A 76 -35.58 27.51 36.10
N GLN A 77 -34.93 26.67 36.90
CA GLN A 77 -33.46 26.69 37.12
C GLN A 77 -32.78 25.84 36.02
N LEU A 78 -32.35 26.46 34.94
CA LEU A 78 -31.86 25.80 33.70
C LEU A 78 -30.44 26.24 33.37
N THR A 79 -29.70 25.39 32.67
CA THR A 79 -28.48 25.83 31.95
C THR A 79 -28.88 26.63 30.71
N ALA A 80 -27.96 27.36 30.13
CA ALA A 80 -28.22 28.13 28.91
C ALA A 80 -28.67 27.22 27.75
N GLU A 81 -28.11 26.01 27.65
CA GLU A 81 -28.52 25.02 26.63
C GLU A 81 -29.95 24.54 26.87
N GLN A 82 -30.29 24.18 28.11
CA GLN A 82 -31.63 23.74 28.45
C GLN A 82 -32.67 24.83 28.19
N ALA A 83 -32.32 26.08 28.51
CA ALA A 83 -33.17 27.24 28.27
C ALA A 83 -33.39 27.47 26.75
N ALA A 84 -32.34 27.38 25.95
CA ALA A 84 -32.43 27.49 24.50
C ALA A 84 -33.18 26.32 23.87
N GLN A 85 -32.96 25.09 24.30
CA GLN A 85 -33.73 23.92 23.84
C GLN A 85 -35.20 24.04 24.13
N GLN A 86 -35.60 24.55 25.33
CA GLN A 86 -36.99 24.80 25.68
C GLN A 86 -37.63 25.88 24.81
N ALA A 87 -36.89 26.97 24.51
CA ALA A 87 -37.32 28.04 23.61
C ALA A 87 -37.56 27.53 22.16
N LEU A 88 -36.76 26.58 21.72
CA LEU A 88 -36.78 26.04 20.34
C LEU A 88 -37.83 24.94 20.11
N GLN A 89 -38.51 24.44 21.16
CA GLN A 89 -39.51 23.40 21.00
C GLN A 89 -40.59 23.80 19.98
N GLY A 90 -40.84 22.91 19.00
CA GLY A 90 -41.82 23.13 17.95
C GLY A 90 -41.44 24.20 16.89
N SER A 91 -40.29 24.81 16.97
CA SER A 91 -39.81 25.81 16.01
C SER A 91 -39.27 25.24 14.69
N GLY A 92 -38.97 23.94 14.62
CA GLY A 92 -38.26 23.33 13.51
C GLY A 92 -36.79 23.71 13.45
N LEU A 93 -36.23 24.23 14.55
CA LEU A 93 -34.81 24.56 14.67
C LEU A 93 -34.16 23.66 15.73
N SER A 94 -32.87 23.37 15.52
CA SER A 94 -32.04 22.60 16.44
C SER A 94 -30.97 23.47 17.08
N LEU A 95 -30.49 23.06 18.28
CA LEU A 95 -29.43 23.70 19.02
C LEU A 95 -28.17 22.83 18.96
N SER A 96 -27.05 23.45 18.60
CA SER A 96 -25.72 22.88 18.80
C SER A 96 -24.84 23.80 19.63
N VAL A 97 -23.81 23.22 20.30
CA VAL A 97 -22.87 23.97 21.14
C VAL A 97 -21.52 23.89 20.50
N SER A 98 -20.93 25.01 20.12
CA SER A 98 -19.60 25.08 19.54
C SER A 98 -18.47 24.84 20.56
N GLY A 99 -17.26 24.45 20.11
CA GLY A 99 -16.12 24.18 20.99
C GLY A 99 -15.67 25.34 21.89
N ASN A 100 -16.07 26.60 21.60
CA ASN A 100 -15.86 27.80 22.42
C ASN A 100 -17.02 28.06 23.37
N GLY A 101 -18.03 27.18 23.43
CA GLY A 101 -19.19 27.29 24.30
C GLY A 101 -20.32 28.16 23.78
N ALA A 102 -20.30 28.68 22.56
CA ALA A 102 -21.39 29.41 21.95
C ALA A 102 -22.55 28.48 21.58
N LEU A 103 -23.80 28.99 21.72
CA LEU A 103 -25.04 28.32 21.36
C LEU A 103 -25.38 28.65 19.90
N LEU A 104 -25.40 27.66 19.01
CA LEU A 104 -25.71 27.84 17.61
C LEU A 104 -27.09 27.26 17.30
N VAL A 105 -27.99 28.08 16.76
CA VAL A 105 -29.35 27.70 16.34
C VAL A 105 -29.41 27.61 14.83
N GLN A 106 -29.90 26.47 14.32
CA GLN A 106 -29.92 26.14 12.90
C GLN A 106 -31.26 25.45 12.53
N PRO A 107 -31.72 25.51 11.26
CA PRO A 107 -32.86 24.72 10.80
C PRO A 107 -32.66 23.23 11.05
N HIS A 108 -33.70 22.53 11.46
CA HIS A 108 -33.71 21.09 11.55
C HIS A 108 -33.83 20.54 10.12
N THR A 109 -32.73 20.18 9.50
CA THR A 109 -32.73 19.59 8.18
C THR A 109 -32.72 18.07 8.34
N ASP A 110 -33.78 17.39 7.89
CA ASP A 110 -33.84 15.92 7.73
C ASP A 110 -32.93 15.41 6.58
N ALA A 111 -32.16 16.28 5.97
CA ALA A 111 -31.15 15.92 5.00
C ALA A 111 -29.80 15.87 5.71
N LEU A 112 -29.20 14.67 5.76
CA LEU A 112 -27.82 14.41 6.17
C LEU A 112 -26.84 15.26 5.34
N THR A 113 -26.65 16.50 5.70
CA THR A 113 -25.45 17.25 5.37
C THR A 113 -24.41 16.86 6.43
N LEU A 114 -23.47 15.98 6.07
CA LEU A 114 -22.32 15.63 6.89
C LEU A 114 -21.51 16.92 7.14
N GLY A 115 -21.73 17.56 8.29
CA GLY A 115 -20.92 18.70 8.75
C GLY A 115 -19.53 18.23 9.15
N VAL A 116 -18.56 19.14 9.13
CA VAL A 116 -17.14 18.95 9.51
C VAL A 116 -16.94 18.34 10.90
N SER A 117 -17.96 18.30 11.77
CA SER A 117 -17.94 17.63 13.07
C SER A 117 -18.06 16.09 13.01
N ASP A 118 -18.46 15.50 11.87
CA ASP A 118 -18.53 14.04 11.73
C ASP A 118 -17.17 13.38 11.51
N ILE A 119 -16.14 14.16 11.16
CA ILE A 119 -14.77 13.63 10.99
C ILE A 119 -14.23 13.11 12.35
N ASN A 120 -14.57 13.70 13.47
CA ASN A 120 -14.12 13.22 14.78
C ASN A 120 -14.96 12.03 15.29
N ALA A 121 -16.26 11.97 14.99
CA ALA A 121 -17.10 10.82 15.36
C ALA A 121 -16.82 9.60 14.47
N SER A 122 -16.39 9.80 13.22
CA SER A 122 -15.96 8.72 12.33
C SER A 122 -14.57 8.18 12.69
N ALA A 123 -13.71 9.00 13.31
CA ALA A 123 -12.39 8.58 13.78
C ALA A 123 -12.48 7.53 14.91
N ASP A 124 -13.51 7.60 15.75
CA ASP A 124 -13.78 6.59 16.79
C ASP A 124 -14.34 5.28 16.21
N ARG A 125 -14.72 5.25 14.92
CA ARG A 125 -15.22 4.06 14.21
C ARG A 125 -14.21 3.49 13.21
N GLU A 126 -13.02 4.07 13.06
CA GLU A 126 -12.00 3.52 12.18
C GLU A 126 -11.60 2.12 12.63
N SER A 127 -11.59 1.17 11.70
CA SER A 127 -11.06 -0.17 11.92
C SER A 127 -9.90 -0.46 10.97
N ALA A 128 -9.05 -1.40 11.33
CA ALA A 128 -7.95 -1.85 10.50
C ALA A 128 -8.39 -2.47 9.16
N TYR A 129 -9.67 -2.76 8.98
CA TYR A 129 -10.24 -3.42 7.80
C TYR A 129 -11.26 -2.58 7.05
N GLY A 130 -11.68 -1.45 7.63
CA GLY A 130 -12.69 -0.56 7.08
C GLY A 130 -12.08 0.64 6.34
N PRO A 131 -12.95 1.53 5.85
CA PRO A 131 -12.52 2.75 5.18
C PRO A 131 -11.77 3.68 6.12
N VAL A 132 -10.83 4.43 5.54
CA VAL A 132 -10.10 5.52 6.19
C VAL A 132 -10.45 6.81 5.47
N TYR A 133 -10.94 7.78 6.22
CA TYR A 133 -11.23 9.11 5.68
C TYR A 133 -9.94 9.95 5.65
N GLY A 134 -9.56 10.42 4.45
CA GLY A 134 -8.32 11.18 4.25
C GLY A 134 -7.07 10.30 4.15
N TYR A 135 -5.92 10.88 4.46
CA TYR A 135 -4.59 10.28 4.22
C TYR A 135 -3.99 9.60 5.45
N VAL A 136 -4.53 9.87 6.64
CA VAL A 136 -3.94 9.43 7.91
C VAL A 136 -4.74 8.28 8.51
N ALA A 137 -4.27 7.06 8.32
CA ALA A 137 -4.80 5.90 9.02
C ALA A 137 -4.31 5.90 10.48
N LYS A 138 -5.22 5.62 11.40
CA LYS A 138 -4.93 5.53 12.86
C LYS A 138 -4.80 4.09 13.33
N ARG A 139 -5.34 3.13 12.59
CA ARG A 139 -5.38 1.71 12.94
C ARG A 139 -4.85 0.83 11.81
N GLY A 140 -4.27 -0.33 12.16
CA GLY A 140 -3.79 -1.32 11.20
C GLY A 140 -3.77 -2.72 11.79
N ALA A 141 -3.80 -3.74 10.94
CA ALA A 141 -3.78 -5.14 11.37
C ALA A 141 -2.51 -5.90 10.96
N SER A 142 -1.73 -5.41 10.00
CA SER A 142 -0.61 -6.18 9.44
C SER A 142 0.51 -6.46 10.43
N ALA A 143 0.71 -5.60 11.44
CA ALA A 143 1.76 -5.81 12.44
C ALA A 143 1.35 -6.75 13.57
N THR A 144 0.06 -6.93 13.84
CA THR A 144 -0.43 -7.64 15.02
C THR A 144 -1.44 -8.74 14.72
N LYS A 145 -2.01 -8.79 13.50
CA LYS A 145 -3.20 -9.56 13.10
C LYS A 145 -4.47 -9.23 13.91
N THR A 146 -4.42 -8.16 14.69
CA THR A 146 -5.54 -7.61 15.46
C THR A 146 -5.78 -6.17 15.03
N ASP A 147 -6.98 -5.66 15.25
CA ASP A 147 -7.29 -4.26 15.03
C ASP A 147 -6.59 -3.40 16.11
N THR A 148 -5.43 -2.84 15.78
CA THR A 148 -4.54 -2.17 16.73
C THR A 148 -4.27 -0.73 16.30
N PRO A 149 -4.31 0.25 17.25
CA PRO A 149 -3.85 1.60 16.96
C PRO A 149 -2.39 1.60 16.45
N LEU A 150 -2.13 2.33 15.37
CA LEU A 150 -0.76 2.40 14.82
C LEU A 150 0.23 3.01 15.81
N ILE A 151 -0.23 3.92 16.67
CA ILE A 151 0.61 4.53 17.72
C ILE A 151 1.10 3.50 18.75
N GLU A 152 0.36 2.41 18.97
CA GLU A 152 0.69 1.32 19.88
C GLU A 152 1.49 0.19 19.22
N THR A 153 1.79 0.31 17.94
CA THR A 153 2.45 -0.76 17.17
C THR A 153 3.96 -0.57 17.17
N PRO A 154 4.77 -1.43 17.85
CA PRO A 154 6.21 -1.25 17.97
C PRO A 154 7.00 -1.82 16.78
N GLN A 155 6.60 -1.48 15.57
CA GLN A 155 7.26 -1.85 14.30
C GLN A 155 6.87 -0.86 13.22
N SER A 156 7.76 -0.57 12.27
CA SER A 156 7.46 0.33 11.15
C SER A 156 6.36 -0.21 10.25
N VAL A 157 5.28 0.55 10.14
CA VAL A 157 4.14 0.28 9.24
C VAL A 157 3.81 1.57 8.49
N SER A 158 3.67 1.47 7.17
CA SER A 158 3.10 2.54 6.34
C SER A 158 1.75 2.07 5.81
N VAL A 159 0.75 2.93 5.83
CA VAL A 159 -0.59 2.66 5.31
C VAL A 159 -0.89 3.65 4.19
N VAL A 160 -1.17 3.15 2.98
CA VAL A 160 -1.67 3.94 1.86
C VAL A 160 -3.18 3.78 1.82
N THR A 161 -3.91 4.86 1.99
CA THR A 161 -5.38 4.86 2.09
C THR A 161 -6.05 4.86 0.72
N ARG A 162 -7.35 4.55 0.68
CA ARG A 162 -8.15 4.68 -0.55
C ARG A 162 -8.09 6.10 -1.10
N ALA A 163 -8.22 7.12 -0.24
CA ALA A 163 -8.15 8.51 -0.63
C ALA A 163 -6.82 8.86 -1.31
N GLU A 164 -5.67 8.39 -0.78
CA GLU A 164 -4.37 8.57 -1.43
C GLU A 164 -4.30 7.90 -2.80
N MET A 165 -4.83 6.67 -2.93
CA MET A 165 -4.86 5.95 -4.20
C MET A 165 -5.77 6.63 -5.24
N ASP A 166 -6.93 7.15 -4.82
CA ASP A 166 -7.87 7.86 -5.69
C ASP A 166 -7.31 9.21 -6.14
N ASP A 167 -6.75 9.98 -5.21
CA ASP A 167 -6.16 11.28 -5.50
C ASP A 167 -4.93 11.18 -6.40
N ARG A 168 -4.13 10.13 -6.23
CA ARG A 168 -2.99 9.84 -7.10
C ARG A 168 -3.36 9.07 -8.35
N LYS A 169 -4.63 8.64 -8.52
CA LYS A 169 -5.07 7.79 -9.64
C LYS A 169 -4.12 6.62 -9.84
N SER A 170 -3.94 5.80 -8.82
CA SER A 170 -2.99 4.69 -8.83
C SER A 170 -3.49 3.54 -9.70
N ASP A 171 -2.79 3.27 -10.79
CA ASP A 171 -3.13 2.20 -11.75
C ASP A 171 -2.54 0.85 -11.37
N THR A 172 -1.48 0.87 -10.57
CA THR A 172 -0.73 -0.29 -10.09
C THR A 172 -0.38 -0.13 -8.62
N LEU A 173 -0.04 -1.23 -7.95
CA LEU A 173 0.52 -1.14 -6.59
C LEU A 173 1.85 -0.37 -6.58
N ALA A 174 2.63 -0.40 -7.66
CA ALA A 174 3.83 0.41 -7.82
C ALA A 174 3.53 1.91 -7.70
N ASP A 175 2.44 2.38 -8.32
CA ASP A 175 2.00 3.77 -8.22
C ASP A 175 1.51 4.11 -6.81
N ALA A 176 0.69 3.23 -6.22
CA ALA A 176 0.15 3.41 -4.87
C ALA A 176 1.27 3.54 -3.82
N LEU A 177 2.28 2.68 -3.91
CA LEU A 177 3.35 2.55 -2.92
C LEU A 177 4.58 3.43 -3.22
N GLY A 178 4.65 4.10 -4.36
CA GLY A 178 5.80 4.89 -4.79
C GLY A 178 6.21 6.01 -3.83
N TYR A 179 5.28 6.50 -3.00
CA TYR A 179 5.52 7.54 -1.99
C TYR A 179 5.88 6.99 -0.60
N THR A 180 6.00 5.66 -0.44
CA THR A 180 6.34 5.00 0.82
C THR A 180 7.86 5.01 1.06
N PRO A 181 8.37 5.49 2.20
CA PRO A 181 9.81 5.50 2.48
C PRO A 181 10.39 4.08 2.62
N GLY A 182 11.62 3.88 2.12
CA GLY A 182 12.30 2.58 2.13
C GLY A 182 11.84 1.61 1.05
N PHE A 183 10.88 2.03 0.20
CA PHE A 183 10.28 1.23 -0.86
C PHE A 183 10.79 1.65 -2.24
N VAL A 184 11.17 0.67 -3.06
CA VAL A 184 11.49 0.87 -4.48
C VAL A 184 10.40 0.18 -5.29
N SER A 185 9.53 0.99 -5.90
CA SER A 185 8.31 0.51 -6.55
C SER A 185 8.55 -0.13 -7.92
N GLN A 186 9.65 0.20 -8.57
CA GLN A 186 10.01 -0.31 -9.89
C GLN A 186 11.51 -0.65 -9.95
N PRO A 187 11.99 -1.65 -9.18
CA PRO A 187 13.41 -2.00 -9.16
C PRO A 187 13.92 -2.46 -10.54
N ASN A 188 13.03 -3.01 -11.35
CA ASN A 188 13.30 -3.47 -12.71
C ASN A 188 12.75 -2.53 -13.80
N GLY A 189 12.33 -1.30 -13.46
CA GLY A 189 11.73 -0.32 -14.37
C GLY A 189 10.27 -0.61 -14.73
N PHE A 190 9.78 0.09 -15.75
CA PHE A 190 8.39 -0.02 -16.19
C PHE A 190 8.01 -1.46 -16.54
N SER A 191 6.93 -1.96 -15.95
CA SER A 191 6.38 -3.31 -16.20
C SER A 191 4.91 -3.37 -15.83
N ARG A 192 4.14 -4.19 -16.58
CA ARG A 192 2.73 -4.50 -16.29
C ARG A 192 2.52 -5.99 -16.00
N VAL A 193 3.58 -6.79 -16.00
CA VAL A 193 3.49 -8.27 -15.92
C VAL A 193 3.63 -8.81 -14.49
N ALA A 194 4.16 -8.04 -13.55
CA ALA A 194 4.46 -8.55 -12.21
C ALA A 194 4.48 -7.45 -11.14
N ASP A 195 4.08 -7.80 -9.93
CA ASP A 195 4.29 -7.03 -8.71
C ASP A 195 5.65 -7.42 -8.10
N ASP A 196 6.69 -6.71 -8.51
CA ASP A 196 8.07 -6.94 -8.07
C ASP A 196 8.63 -5.66 -7.43
N TYR A 197 8.94 -5.73 -6.14
CA TYR A 197 9.26 -4.59 -5.31
C TYR A 197 10.46 -4.86 -4.41
N THR A 198 11.14 -3.80 -4.02
CA THR A 198 12.23 -3.87 -3.03
C THR A 198 11.89 -3.01 -1.82
N LEU A 199 12.03 -3.57 -0.62
CA LEU A 199 11.84 -2.88 0.66
C LEU A 199 13.07 -3.09 1.53
N ARG A 200 13.66 -1.98 2.02
CA ARG A 200 14.91 -2.02 2.82
C ARG A 200 16.04 -2.79 2.13
N GLY A 201 16.07 -2.81 0.80
CA GLY A 201 17.09 -3.49 0.00
C GLY A 201 16.82 -4.96 -0.31
N PHE A 202 15.70 -5.54 0.12
CA PHE A 202 15.33 -6.93 -0.16
C PHE A 202 14.02 -7.01 -0.96
N ASN A 203 13.92 -7.99 -1.86
CA ASN A 203 12.73 -8.21 -2.66
C ASN A 203 11.55 -8.64 -1.78
N VAL A 204 10.38 -7.98 -1.95
CA VAL A 204 9.13 -8.27 -1.23
C VAL A 204 7.96 -8.50 -2.18
N GLY A 205 8.22 -8.59 -3.48
CA GLY A 205 7.22 -8.82 -4.51
C GLY A 205 6.58 -10.21 -4.46
N SER A 206 5.78 -10.47 -5.46
CA SER A 206 5.15 -11.76 -5.70
C SER A 206 6.17 -12.90 -5.72
N GLY A 207 5.79 -14.08 -5.25
CA GLY A 207 6.69 -15.25 -5.18
C GLY A 207 7.60 -15.28 -3.95
N THR A 208 7.80 -14.17 -3.23
CA THR A 208 8.59 -14.15 -1.98
C THR A 208 7.77 -14.48 -0.73
N GLY A 209 6.46 -14.67 -0.89
CA GLY A 209 5.51 -14.79 0.22
C GLY A 209 5.14 -13.46 0.88
N GLY A 210 5.72 -12.35 0.42
CA GLY A 210 5.51 -11.01 0.98
C GLY A 210 4.26 -10.29 0.46
N MET A 211 3.54 -10.85 -0.52
CA MET A 211 2.28 -10.29 -1.03
C MET A 211 1.09 -10.98 -0.37
N LEU A 212 0.31 -10.20 0.38
CA LEU A 212 -0.89 -10.67 1.07
C LEU A 212 -2.13 -9.93 0.53
N LEU A 213 -3.26 -10.62 0.57
CA LEU A 213 -4.57 -10.02 0.39
C LEU A 213 -5.43 -10.36 1.62
N ASP A 214 -5.93 -9.35 2.33
CA ASP A 214 -6.66 -9.47 3.61
C ASP A 214 -5.94 -10.31 4.68
N GLY A 215 -4.61 -10.16 4.75
CA GLY A 215 -3.76 -10.88 5.71
C GLY A 215 -3.42 -12.32 5.32
N MET A 216 -3.87 -12.80 4.17
CA MET A 216 -3.63 -14.16 3.65
C MET A 216 -2.70 -14.13 2.44
N LYS A 217 -1.80 -15.11 2.33
CA LYS A 217 -0.91 -15.24 1.17
C LYS A 217 -1.72 -15.43 -0.11
N LEU A 218 -1.35 -14.72 -1.18
CA LEU A 218 -2.07 -14.76 -2.45
C LEU A 218 -1.30 -15.52 -3.52
N GLN A 219 -0.15 -15.04 -3.93
CA GLN A 219 0.51 -15.46 -5.15
C GLN A 219 1.55 -16.56 -4.94
N SER A 220 1.66 -17.47 -5.91
CA SER A 220 2.65 -18.57 -5.94
C SER A 220 3.89 -18.19 -6.74
N SER A 221 3.73 -17.38 -7.78
CA SER A 221 4.79 -16.97 -8.71
C SER A 221 4.79 -15.44 -8.86
N VAL A 222 5.96 -14.89 -9.15
CA VAL A 222 6.12 -13.48 -9.52
C VAL A 222 5.36 -13.13 -10.81
N TYR A 223 5.06 -14.12 -11.63
CA TYR A 223 4.42 -13.95 -12.94
C TYR A 223 2.92 -14.27 -12.92
N ASP A 224 2.31 -14.46 -11.77
CA ASP A 224 0.85 -14.70 -11.69
C ASP A 224 0.03 -13.48 -12.16
N GLY A 225 0.62 -12.30 -12.23
CA GLY A 225 -0.02 -11.01 -12.53
C GLY A 225 -0.03 -10.09 -11.31
N GLY A 226 -0.50 -8.85 -11.48
CA GLY A 226 -0.56 -7.84 -10.43
C GLY A 226 -1.92 -7.79 -9.72
N ILE A 227 -1.91 -7.31 -8.47
CA ILE A 227 -3.14 -6.98 -7.73
C ILE A 227 -3.71 -5.66 -8.27
N GLU A 228 -5.03 -5.61 -8.51
CA GLU A 228 -5.72 -4.41 -9.00
C GLU A 228 -6.02 -3.44 -7.82
N PRO A 229 -5.40 -2.22 -7.79
CA PRO A 229 -5.59 -1.28 -6.68
C PRO A 229 -7.01 -0.71 -6.59
N PHE A 230 -7.78 -0.70 -7.68
CA PHE A 230 -9.16 -0.20 -7.67
C PHE A 230 -10.03 -0.98 -6.69
N GLY A 231 -9.82 -2.29 -6.56
CA GLY A 231 -10.54 -3.16 -5.62
C GLY A 231 -10.07 -3.10 -4.17
N LEU A 232 -9.14 -2.20 -3.82
CA LEU A 232 -8.55 -2.14 -2.48
C LEU A 232 -9.07 -0.94 -1.69
N GLU A 233 -9.30 -1.16 -0.40
CA GLU A 233 -9.61 -0.10 0.57
C GLU A 233 -8.34 0.61 1.04
N ARG A 234 -7.27 -0.15 1.27
CA ARG A 234 -5.96 0.34 1.67
C ARG A 234 -4.85 -0.67 1.35
N VAL A 235 -3.62 -0.21 1.41
CA VAL A 235 -2.44 -1.08 1.34
C VAL A 235 -1.56 -0.80 2.55
N GLU A 236 -1.24 -1.84 3.31
CA GLU A 236 -0.37 -1.75 4.47
C GLU A 236 1.00 -2.36 4.14
N VAL A 237 2.08 -1.62 4.39
CA VAL A 237 3.45 -2.08 4.22
C VAL A 237 4.08 -2.29 5.59
N LEU A 238 4.24 -3.55 5.99
CA LEU A 238 4.94 -3.91 7.21
C LEU A 238 6.42 -4.11 6.88
N LYS A 239 7.29 -3.30 7.49
CA LYS A 239 8.69 -3.20 7.11
C LYS A 239 9.59 -4.09 7.98
N GLY A 240 10.47 -4.85 7.31
CA GLY A 240 11.45 -5.73 7.94
C GLY A 240 10.93 -7.11 8.33
N ALA A 241 11.74 -7.88 9.02
CA ALA A 241 11.47 -9.29 9.36
C ALA A 241 10.14 -9.46 10.12
N SER A 242 9.24 -10.32 9.63
CA SER A 242 7.86 -10.43 10.18
C SER A 242 7.26 -11.83 10.05
N SER A 243 8.10 -12.89 10.01
CA SER A 243 7.61 -14.27 9.86
C SER A 243 6.79 -14.76 11.04
N VAL A 244 6.91 -14.17 12.20
CA VAL A 244 6.21 -14.59 13.44
C VAL A 244 4.68 -14.64 13.26
N LEU A 245 4.09 -13.82 12.39
CA LEU A 245 2.65 -13.83 12.13
C LEU A 245 2.27 -14.51 10.82
N TYR A 246 3.18 -14.50 9.83
CA TYR A 246 2.83 -14.86 8.44
C TYR A 246 3.64 -16.03 7.88
N GLY A 247 4.58 -16.58 8.67
CA GLY A 247 5.44 -17.68 8.25
C GLY A 247 6.48 -17.26 7.21
N GLN A 248 6.60 -18.03 6.14
CA GLN A 248 7.60 -17.78 5.07
C GLN A 248 7.48 -16.38 4.49
N LEU A 249 8.52 -15.53 4.69
CA LEU A 249 8.59 -14.15 4.21
C LEU A 249 10.03 -13.74 3.91
N SER A 250 10.17 -12.87 2.90
CA SER A 250 11.41 -12.13 2.68
C SER A 250 11.78 -11.29 3.91
N PRO A 251 13.08 -11.11 4.17
CA PRO A 251 13.53 -10.24 5.26
C PRO A 251 13.07 -8.79 5.14
N GLY A 252 12.86 -8.27 3.92
CA GLY A 252 12.46 -6.88 3.67
C GLY A 252 11.13 -6.50 4.29
N GLY A 253 10.19 -7.43 4.43
CA GLY A 253 8.86 -7.20 4.96
C GLY A 253 7.74 -7.81 4.12
N LEU A 254 6.56 -7.21 4.22
CA LEU A 254 5.38 -7.63 3.45
C LEU A 254 4.50 -6.43 3.03
N ILE A 255 3.68 -6.68 2.02
CA ILE A 255 2.64 -5.78 1.51
C ILE A 255 1.32 -6.50 1.70
N ASN A 256 0.44 -5.93 2.50
CA ASN A 256 -0.91 -6.44 2.71
C ASN A 256 -1.93 -5.53 2.01
N ALA A 257 -2.50 -6.02 0.93
CA ALA A 257 -3.62 -5.39 0.25
C ALA A 257 -4.91 -5.72 1.01
N VAL A 258 -5.72 -4.73 1.36
CA VAL A 258 -7.00 -4.90 2.03
C VAL A 258 -8.11 -4.63 1.03
N SER A 259 -8.93 -5.64 0.76
CA SER A 259 -10.03 -5.55 -0.19
C SER A 259 -11.11 -4.58 0.29
N LYS A 260 -11.76 -3.90 -0.64
CA LYS A 260 -13.01 -3.18 -0.38
C LYS A 260 -14.05 -4.16 0.16
N ARG A 261 -14.79 -3.73 1.19
CA ARG A 261 -15.83 -4.54 1.84
C ARG A 261 -17.21 -3.91 1.67
N PRO A 262 -18.28 -4.69 1.83
CA PRO A 262 -19.63 -4.16 1.88
C PRO A 262 -19.76 -3.00 2.86
N THR A 263 -20.57 -2.01 2.51
CA THR A 263 -20.77 -0.77 3.27
C THR A 263 -22.14 -0.78 3.94
N ASP A 264 -22.23 -0.18 5.13
CA ASP A 264 -23.50 -0.03 5.87
C ASP A 264 -24.32 1.17 5.33
N MET A 265 -23.74 2.00 4.44
CA MET A 265 -24.39 3.13 3.77
C MET A 265 -24.35 2.93 2.25
N PRO A 266 -25.38 3.42 1.52
CA PRO A 266 -25.38 3.39 0.07
C PRO A 266 -24.14 4.08 -0.50
N LEU A 267 -23.50 3.42 -1.46
CA LEU A 267 -22.34 3.93 -2.22
C LEU A 267 -22.58 3.59 -3.68
N HIS A 268 -22.68 4.63 -4.52
CA HIS A 268 -22.85 4.42 -5.94
C HIS A 268 -21.96 5.43 -6.68
N ARG A 269 -20.92 4.92 -7.34
CA ARG A 269 -19.98 5.75 -8.11
C ARG A 269 -19.65 5.08 -9.42
N VAL A 270 -19.67 5.87 -10.49
CA VAL A 270 -19.19 5.47 -11.82
C VAL A 270 -18.18 6.50 -12.30
N SER A 271 -17.18 6.07 -13.07
CA SER A 271 -16.27 7.01 -13.72
C SER A 271 -15.81 6.56 -15.10
N ALA A 272 -15.48 7.55 -15.93
CA ALA A 272 -14.88 7.35 -17.24
C ALA A 272 -13.58 8.16 -17.31
N GLU A 273 -12.55 7.57 -17.91
CA GLU A 273 -11.23 8.15 -18.08
C GLU A 273 -10.80 8.06 -19.53
N TYR A 274 -10.13 9.12 -20.00
CA TYR A 274 -9.47 9.15 -21.29
C TYR A 274 -8.09 9.81 -21.13
N GLY A 275 -7.06 9.31 -21.84
CA GLY A 275 -5.72 9.85 -21.64
C GLY A 275 -4.67 9.40 -22.66
N SER A 276 -3.42 9.65 -22.30
CA SER A 276 -2.24 9.22 -23.08
C SER A 276 -2.28 7.73 -23.38
N HIS A 277 -1.62 7.32 -24.46
CA HIS A 277 -1.55 5.94 -24.93
C HIS A 277 -2.93 5.34 -25.20
N ASN A 278 -3.79 6.08 -25.89
CA ASN A 278 -5.14 5.66 -26.29
C ASN A 278 -6.03 5.15 -25.14
N ARG A 279 -5.67 5.52 -23.88
CA ARG A 279 -6.33 5.01 -22.68
C ARG A 279 -7.81 5.37 -22.67
N GLN A 280 -8.63 4.35 -22.50
CA GLN A 280 -10.05 4.41 -22.17
C GLN A 280 -10.28 3.49 -20.97
N GLN A 281 -10.86 4.03 -19.89
CA GLN A 281 -11.16 3.23 -18.72
C GLN A 281 -12.53 3.61 -18.16
N TYR A 282 -13.29 2.60 -17.78
CA TYR A 282 -14.57 2.75 -17.11
C TYR A 282 -14.55 1.97 -15.80
N THR A 283 -15.02 2.60 -14.73
CA THR A 283 -15.11 1.97 -13.42
C THR A 283 -16.48 2.18 -12.80
N PHE A 284 -16.87 1.23 -11.96
CA PHE A 284 -18.03 1.38 -11.08
C PHE A 284 -17.69 0.82 -9.69
N ASP A 285 -18.30 1.42 -8.67
CA ASP A 285 -18.20 1.03 -7.27
C ASP A 285 -19.59 1.21 -6.65
N LEU A 286 -20.27 0.09 -6.41
CA LEU A 286 -21.65 0.04 -5.95
C LEU A 286 -21.71 -0.73 -4.64
N GLY A 287 -22.37 -0.21 -3.63
CA GLY A 287 -22.48 -0.85 -2.33
C GLY A 287 -23.64 -0.31 -1.50
N GLY A 288 -23.94 -0.99 -0.42
CA GLY A 288 -24.94 -0.59 0.55
C GLY A 288 -25.68 -1.76 1.18
N PRO A 289 -26.61 -1.46 2.10
CA PRO A 289 -27.47 -2.47 2.72
C PRO A 289 -28.45 -3.05 1.68
N LEU A 290 -28.75 -4.34 1.82
CA LEU A 290 -29.75 -5.06 0.99
C LEU A 290 -31.10 -5.16 1.69
N ASP A 291 -31.15 -4.94 2.98
CA ASP A 291 -32.36 -4.98 3.81
C ASP A 291 -32.43 -3.76 4.75
N GLU A 292 -33.61 -3.48 5.28
CA GLU A 292 -33.87 -2.36 6.20
C GLU A 292 -33.20 -2.56 7.56
N GLN A 293 -32.91 -3.79 7.95
CA GLN A 293 -32.30 -4.16 9.21
C GLN A 293 -30.78 -4.02 9.18
N GLY A 294 -30.18 -3.94 7.97
CA GLY A 294 -28.75 -3.90 7.76
C GLY A 294 -28.03 -5.22 8.06
N GLU A 295 -28.79 -6.34 8.06
CA GLU A 295 -28.20 -7.67 8.26
C GLU A 295 -27.36 -8.10 7.04
N PHE A 296 -27.80 -7.72 5.84
CA PHE A 296 -27.08 -7.98 4.60
C PHE A 296 -26.63 -6.69 3.96
N SER A 297 -25.33 -6.64 3.58
CA SER A 297 -24.77 -5.56 2.78
C SER A 297 -23.93 -6.13 1.66
N TYR A 298 -23.80 -5.39 0.57
CA TYR A 298 -23.02 -5.78 -0.60
C TYR A 298 -22.05 -4.71 -1.03
N ARG A 299 -21.06 -5.11 -1.80
CA ARG A 299 -20.25 -4.22 -2.64
C ARG A 299 -19.92 -4.92 -3.96
N LEU A 300 -19.92 -4.17 -5.04
CA LEU A 300 -19.57 -4.63 -6.37
C LEU A 300 -18.67 -3.59 -7.03
N ASP A 301 -17.40 -3.92 -7.20
CA ASP A 301 -16.42 -3.11 -7.89
C ASP A 301 -16.16 -3.66 -9.28
N GLY A 302 -15.94 -2.78 -10.25
CA GLY A 302 -15.55 -3.21 -11.57
C GLY A 302 -14.73 -2.16 -12.32
N LEU A 303 -13.84 -2.66 -13.18
CA LEU A 303 -12.98 -1.87 -14.05
C LEU A 303 -12.87 -2.54 -15.41
N TRP A 304 -13.01 -1.75 -16.45
CA TRP A 304 -12.66 -2.12 -17.81
C TRP A 304 -11.71 -1.07 -18.38
N ARG A 305 -10.57 -1.51 -18.90
CA ARG A 305 -9.55 -0.67 -19.52
C ARG A 305 -9.16 -1.23 -20.89
N ASP A 306 -9.03 -0.34 -21.86
CA ASP A 306 -8.42 -0.54 -23.17
C ASP A 306 -7.39 0.58 -23.33
N ALA A 307 -6.11 0.22 -23.45
CA ALA A 307 -5.02 1.18 -23.49
C ALA A 307 -3.76 0.57 -24.11
N ASP A 308 -2.91 1.42 -24.66
CA ASP A 308 -1.55 1.08 -25.00
C ASP A 308 -0.60 1.42 -23.83
N THR A 309 0.65 0.94 -23.91
CA THR A 309 1.74 1.40 -23.04
C THR A 309 2.61 2.42 -23.79
N GLN A 310 3.63 2.94 -23.09
CA GLN A 310 4.67 3.76 -23.72
C GLN A 310 5.57 3.01 -24.71
N VAL A 311 5.55 1.69 -24.72
CA VAL A 311 6.33 0.85 -25.66
C VAL A 311 5.41 0.44 -26.79
N ASP A 312 5.85 0.71 -28.01
CA ASP A 312 5.10 0.36 -29.21
C ASP A 312 4.64 -1.11 -29.20
N HIS A 313 3.46 -1.39 -29.70
CA HIS A 313 2.87 -2.74 -29.78
C HIS A 313 2.63 -3.47 -28.45
N ILE A 314 2.75 -2.79 -27.31
CA ILE A 314 2.44 -3.38 -25.99
C ILE A 314 1.19 -2.69 -25.44
N GLY A 315 0.11 -3.43 -25.29
CA GLY A 315 -1.14 -2.97 -24.65
C GLY A 315 -1.09 -2.95 -23.12
N ASP A 316 -2.07 -2.31 -22.51
CA ASP A 316 -2.35 -2.31 -21.05
C ASP A 316 -3.85 -2.51 -20.81
N ASP A 317 -4.41 -3.56 -21.44
CA ASP A 317 -5.84 -3.88 -21.30
C ASP A 317 -6.09 -4.62 -20.00
N LYS A 318 -7.19 -4.27 -19.33
CA LYS A 318 -7.56 -4.90 -18.07
C LYS A 318 -9.07 -4.99 -17.89
N ARG A 319 -9.50 -6.13 -17.34
CA ARG A 319 -10.86 -6.35 -16.86
C ARG A 319 -10.80 -6.81 -15.42
N TYR A 320 -11.57 -6.19 -14.57
CA TYR A 320 -11.64 -6.51 -13.16
C TYR A 320 -13.08 -6.45 -12.67
N ILE A 321 -13.48 -7.42 -11.85
CA ILE A 321 -14.75 -7.41 -11.13
C ILE A 321 -14.56 -8.08 -9.77
N ALA A 322 -15.11 -7.47 -8.72
CA ALA A 322 -15.04 -7.99 -7.35
C ALA A 322 -16.38 -7.83 -6.62
N PRO A 323 -17.23 -8.84 -6.64
CA PRO A 323 -18.41 -8.90 -5.77
C PRO A 323 -18.03 -9.28 -4.34
N SER A 324 -18.67 -8.65 -3.37
CA SER A 324 -18.61 -9.03 -1.96
C SER A 324 -19.96 -8.92 -1.29
N LEU A 325 -20.20 -9.78 -0.32
CA LEU A 325 -21.44 -9.85 0.47
C LEU A 325 -21.07 -10.01 1.94
N MET A 326 -21.70 -9.26 2.80
CA MET A 326 -21.57 -9.36 4.25
C MET A 326 -22.93 -9.72 4.85
N TRP A 327 -22.93 -10.66 5.76
CA TRP A 327 -24.06 -11.04 6.60
C TRP A 327 -23.70 -10.81 8.06
N LYS A 328 -24.45 -9.93 8.71
CA LYS A 328 -24.34 -9.58 10.14
C LYS A 328 -25.66 -9.92 10.83
N PRO A 329 -25.90 -11.20 11.22
CA PRO A 329 -27.15 -11.59 11.87
C PRO A 329 -27.36 -10.94 13.24
N ASN A 330 -26.30 -10.38 13.81
CA ASN A 330 -26.28 -9.66 15.09
C ASN A 330 -24.96 -8.88 15.21
N ASP A 331 -24.83 -8.08 16.25
CA ASP A 331 -23.65 -7.22 16.49
C ASP A 331 -22.37 -8.00 16.82
N THR A 332 -22.48 -9.31 17.14
CA THR A 332 -21.34 -10.13 17.55
C THR A 332 -20.82 -11.05 16.44
N THR A 333 -21.57 -11.22 15.36
CA THR A 333 -21.22 -12.18 14.30
C THR A 333 -21.24 -11.53 12.93
N SER A 334 -20.20 -11.73 12.15
CA SER A 334 -20.19 -11.36 10.75
C SER A 334 -19.58 -12.46 9.88
N LEU A 335 -20.15 -12.62 8.68
CA LEU A 335 -19.61 -13.43 7.58
C LEU A 335 -19.44 -12.52 6.37
N THR A 336 -18.20 -12.35 5.89
CA THR A 336 -17.92 -11.63 4.66
C THR A 336 -17.47 -12.60 3.58
N LEU A 337 -18.20 -12.66 2.48
CA LEU A 337 -17.82 -13.38 1.25
C LEU A 337 -17.11 -12.40 0.32
N LEU A 338 -15.98 -12.83 -0.27
CA LEU A 338 -15.15 -12.04 -1.14
C LEU A 338 -14.79 -12.86 -2.38
N ALA A 339 -15.01 -12.29 -3.57
CA ALA A 339 -14.56 -12.89 -4.81
C ALA A 339 -13.95 -11.81 -5.71
N SER A 340 -13.04 -12.20 -6.58
CA SER A 340 -12.52 -11.31 -7.63
C SER A 340 -12.12 -12.09 -8.87
N HIS A 341 -12.27 -11.43 -10.01
CA HIS A 341 -11.77 -11.88 -11.30
C HIS A 341 -10.96 -10.75 -11.92
N THR A 342 -9.74 -11.04 -12.33
CA THR A 342 -8.84 -10.11 -13.01
C THR A 342 -8.35 -10.75 -14.30
N GLU A 343 -8.49 -10.05 -15.41
CA GLU A 343 -7.86 -10.40 -16.69
C GLU A 343 -6.97 -9.24 -17.13
N ALA A 344 -5.69 -9.52 -17.39
CA ALA A 344 -4.72 -8.54 -17.89
C ALA A 344 -4.12 -9.02 -19.19
N LEU A 345 -4.21 -8.21 -20.25
CA LEU A 345 -3.65 -8.45 -21.56
C LEU A 345 -2.60 -7.37 -21.83
N THR A 346 -1.33 -7.77 -21.83
CA THR A 346 -0.20 -6.84 -21.99
C THR A 346 0.99 -7.54 -22.66
N GLY A 347 2.18 -6.97 -22.56
CA GLY A 347 3.42 -7.55 -23.02
C GLY A 347 4.59 -7.24 -22.09
N LEU A 348 5.71 -7.89 -22.33
CA LEU A 348 6.93 -7.65 -21.58
C LEU A 348 7.66 -6.43 -22.12
N THR A 349 7.82 -5.41 -21.30
CA THR A 349 8.79 -4.33 -21.57
C THR A 349 10.20 -4.92 -21.69
N PRO A 350 10.96 -4.61 -22.76
CA PRO A 350 12.22 -5.26 -23.04
C PRO A 350 13.24 -5.14 -21.89
N PRO A 351 13.74 -6.26 -21.35
CA PRO A 351 14.86 -6.22 -20.41
C PRO A 351 16.17 -6.06 -21.17
N LEU A 352 16.76 -4.87 -21.14
CA LEU A 352 17.94 -4.52 -21.91
C LEU A 352 19.23 -4.72 -21.10
N ASN A 353 20.33 -5.10 -21.77
CA ASN A 353 21.65 -4.87 -21.21
C ASN A 353 21.93 -3.36 -21.19
N TYR A 354 22.60 -2.85 -20.14
CA TYR A 354 22.95 -1.43 -20.04
C TYR A 354 23.60 -0.87 -21.31
N GLY A 355 24.46 -1.66 -21.96
CA GLY A 355 25.12 -1.31 -23.22
C GLY A 355 24.19 -1.01 -24.39
N MET A 356 22.97 -1.56 -24.37
CA MET A 356 21.94 -1.38 -25.40
C MET A 356 21.09 -0.11 -25.16
N THR A 357 21.16 0.49 -23.98
CA THR A 357 20.33 1.66 -23.62
C THR A 357 20.95 2.97 -24.10
N THR A 358 20.11 4.00 -24.24
CA THR A 358 20.56 5.37 -24.59
C THR A 358 21.43 6.02 -23.49
N PHE A 359 21.47 5.44 -22.29
CA PHE A 359 22.34 5.88 -21.18
C PHE A 359 23.76 5.35 -21.27
N SER A 360 24.01 4.38 -22.13
CA SER A 360 25.35 3.82 -22.30
C SER A 360 26.24 4.72 -23.17
N PRO A 361 27.45 5.06 -22.70
CA PRO A 361 28.41 5.82 -23.51
C PRO A 361 29.07 4.96 -24.62
N ASN A 362 28.87 3.64 -24.62
CA ASN A 362 29.46 2.75 -25.60
C ASN A 362 28.96 3.08 -27.02
N PRO A 363 29.81 3.01 -28.07
CA PRO A 363 29.35 3.20 -29.44
C PRO A 363 28.40 2.08 -29.87
N GLY A 364 27.64 2.32 -30.93
CA GLY A 364 26.69 1.37 -31.52
C GLY A 364 25.24 1.76 -31.36
N ARG A 365 24.37 0.99 -32.00
CA ARG A 365 22.90 1.22 -31.96
C ARG A 365 22.37 1.12 -30.53
N LYS A 366 21.38 1.96 -30.25
CA LYS A 366 20.68 2.01 -28.97
C LYS A 366 19.19 1.71 -29.18
N ILE A 367 18.61 1.16 -28.14
CA ILE A 367 17.18 0.90 -28.04
C ILE A 367 16.62 2.01 -27.15
N GLY A 368 15.65 2.75 -27.68
CA GLY A 368 14.96 3.84 -26.99
C GLY A 368 13.96 3.33 -25.95
N ARG A 369 13.26 4.27 -25.34
CA ARG A 369 12.26 3.99 -24.30
C ARG A 369 10.99 3.38 -24.88
N ASP A 370 10.61 3.80 -26.06
CA ASP A 370 9.43 3.47 -26.83
C ASP A 370 9.66 2.31 -27.82
N ASP A 371 10.92 1.97 -28.12
CA ASP A 371 11.26 0.95 -29.10
C ASP A 371 10.77 -0.44 -28.66
N PHE A 372 9.93 -1.07 -29.48
CA PHE A 372 9.54 -2.46 -29.31
C PHE A 372 10.52 -3.40 -30.03
N VAL A 373 11.11 -4.31 -29.29
CA VAL A 373 12.11 -5.25 -29.81
C VAL A 373 11.64 -6.70 -29.88
N GLY A 374 10.39 -6.95 -29.53
CA GLY A 374 9.69 -8.20 -29.69
C GLY A 374 9.22 -8.41 -31.14
N GLU A 375 8.13 -9.13 -31.32
CA GLU A 375 7.47 -9.34 -32.62
C GLU A 375 5.97 -9.14 -32.46
N PRO A 376 5.34 -8.20 -33.18
CA PRO A 376 3.90 -7.97 -33.12
C PRO A 376 3.11 -9.23 -33.42
N GLY A 377 2.08 -9.51 -32.60
CA GLY A 377 1.24 -10.71 -32.73
C GLY A 377 1.83 -12.00 -32.13
N TYR A 378 3.12 -12.01 -31.77
CA TYR A 378 3.76 -13.11 -31.04
C TYR A 378 3.95 -12.78 -29.56
N ASP A 379 4.54 -11.61 -29.26
CA ASP A 379 4.79 -11.18 -27.89
C ASP A 379 3.48 -10.84 -27.21
N HIS A 380 3.19 -11.49 -26.09
CA HIS A 380 2.03 -11.23 -25.25
C HIS A 380 2.27 -11.74 -23.82
N PHE A 381 1.55 -11.15 -22.88
CA PHE A 381 1.36 -11.62 -21.52
C PHE A 381 -0.13 -11.57 -21.22
N ASN A 382 -0.78 -12.71 -21.17
CA ASN A 382 -2.19 -12.86 -20.85
C ASN A 382 -2.30 -13.55 -19.49
N SER A 383 -2.75 -12.83 -18.49
CA SER A 383 -2.95 -13.33 -17.14
C SER A 383 -4.41 -13.29 -16.77
N ARG A 384 -4.89 -14.36 -16.13
CA ARG A 384 -6.21 -14.43 -15.51
C ARG A 384 -6.06 -14.90 -14.08
N ILE A 385 -6.56 -14.13 -13.12
CA ILE A 385 -6.56 -14.44 -11.69
C ILE A 385 -7.99 -14.48 -11.19
N ASP A 386 -8.36 -15.57 -10.55
CA ASP A 386 -9.64 -15.78 -9.86
C ASP A 386 -9.39 -16.00 -8.38
N THR A 387 -10.13 -15.30 -7.52
CA THR A 387 -10.13 -15.51 -6.06
C THR A 387 -11.54 -15.73 -5.54
N LEU A 388 -11.65 -16.59 -4.54
CA LEU A 388 -12.89 -16.80 -3.79
C LEU A 388 -12.55 -17.11 -2.35
N GLY A 389 -13.18 -16.41 -1.41
CA GLY A 389 -12.91 -16.61 -0.01
C GLY A 389 -13.99 -16.07 0.89
N TYR A 390 -13.81 -16.32 2.18
CA TYR A 390 -14.66 -15.74 3.22
C TYR A 390 -13.89 -15.47 4.50
N ILE A 391 -14.44 -14.58 5.31
CA ILE A 391 -13.97 -14.24 6.63
C ILE A 391 -15.17 -14.30 7.57
N VAL A 392 -15.05 -15.10 8.63
CA VAL A 392 -16.01 -15.18 9.74
C VAL A 392 -15.37 -14.56 10.97
N GLU A 393 -16.08 -13.65 11.62
CA GLU A 393 -15.69 -13.08 12.89
C GLU A 393 -16.83 -13.26 13.88
N HIS A 394 -16.52 -13.70 15.10
CA HIS A 394 -17.51 -13.92 16.16
C HIS A 394 -16.97 -13.46 17.51
N GLN A 395 -17.62 -12.47 18.09
CA GLN A 395 -17.37 -11.99 19.44
C GLN A 395 -18.14 -12.90 20.43
N VAL A 396 -17.42 -13.83 21.04
CA VAL A 396 -18.01 -14.79 22.01
C VAL A 396 -18.39 -14.07 23.31
N SER A 397 -17.57 -13.12 23.73
CA SER A 397 -17.79 -12.22 24.88
C SER A 397 -16.96 -10.96 24.66
N ASP A 398 -17.11 -9.94 25.53
CA ASP A 398 -16.31 -8.72 25.47
C ASP A 398 -14.81 -8.99 25.45
N ALA A 399 -14.39 -10.11 26.04
CA ALA A 399 -12.99 -10.49 26.15
C ALA A 399 -12.50 -11.46 25.06
N LEU A 400 -13.38 -12.15 24.34
CA LEU A 400 -13.01 -13.27 23.46
C LEU A 400 -13.59 -13.14 22.07
N LYS A 401 -12.72 -13.00 21.07
CA LYS A 401 -13.05 -12.93 19.64
C LYS A 401 -12.45 -14.13 18.90
N LEU A 402 -13.22 -14.74 18.03
CA LEU A 402 -12.82 -15.80 17.11
C LEU A 402 -12.79 -15.24 15.69
N ARG A 403 -11.77 -15.60 14.92
CA ARG A 403 -11.69 -15.28 13.51
C ARG A 403 -11.26 -16.51 12.70
N HIS A 404 -11.99 -16.79 11.65
CA HIS A 404 -11.64 -17.78 10.64
C HIS A 404 -11.69 -17.16 9.25
N ALA A 405 -10.64 -17.36 8.47
CA ALA A 405 -10.56 -16.90 7.09
C ALA A 405 -10.08 -18.03 6.19
N LEU A 406 -10.68 -18.12 5.01
CA LEU A 406 -10.29 -19.08 3.96
C LEU A 406 -10.31 -18.37 2.62
N ARG A 407 -9.30 -18.63 1.78
CA ARG A 407 -9.23 -18.16 0.39
C ARG A 407 -8.67 -19.24 -0.52
N TYR A 408 -9.31 -19.40 -1.65
CA TYR A 408 -8.80 -20.07 -2.84
C TYR A 408 -8.40 -19.02 -3.86
N TYR A 409 -7.29 -19.27 -4.57
CA TYR A 409 -6.95 -18.52 -5.75
C TYR A 409 -6.46 -19.44 -6.87
N GLN A 410 -6.61 -18.97 -8.10
CA GLN A 410 -6.09 -19.60 -9.30
C GLN A 410 -5.57 -18.50 -10.23
N SER A 411 -4.39 -18.75 -10.82
CA SER A 411 -3.84 -17.94 -11.90
C SER A 411 -3.52 -18.80 -13.10
N ASN A 412 -3.80 -18.32 -14.31
CA ASN A 412 -3.40 -18.92 -15.57
C ASN A 412 -2.71 -17.85 -16.40
N VAL A 413 -1.50 -18.14 -16.86
CA VAL A 413 -0.68 -17.20 -17.64
C VAL A 413 -0.20 -17.84 -18.92
N SER A 414 -0.48 -17.16 -20.04
CA SER A 414 0.15 -17.46 -21.34
C SER A 414 1.11 -16.31 -21.68
N TRP A 415 2.37 -16.62 -21.85
CA TRP A 415 3.40 -15.60 -21.99
C TRP A 415 4.46 -15.97 -23.02
N ASN A 416 4.39 -15.31 -24.17
CA ASN A 416 5.39 -15.42 -25.22
C ASN A 416 6.08 -14.07 -25.41
N TYR A 417 7.40 -14.10 -25.61
CA TYR A 417 8.17 -12.90 -25.87
C TYR A 417 9.54 -13.21 -26.44
N LEU A 418 10.10 -12.23 -27.15
CA LEU A 418 11.47 -12.29 -27.64
C LEU A 418 12.40 -11.44 -26.75
N LEU A 419 13.39 -12.11 -26.14
CA LEU A 419 14.41 -11.47 -25.30
C LEU A 419 15.55 -10.88 -26.13
N PRO A 420 15.92 -9.60 -25.95
CA PRO A 420 17.14 -9.03 -26.48
C PRO A 420 18.38 -9.83 -26.01
N PHE A 421 19.21 -10.26 -26.92
CA PHE A 421 20.40 -11.06 -26.61
C PHE A 421 21.71 -10.34 -26.90
N SER A 422 21.93 -9.88 -28.14
CA SER A 422 23.11 -9.16 -28.55
C SER A 422 22.85 -8.31 -29.79
N ILE A 423 23.62 -7.22 -29.93
CA ILE A 423 23.59 -6.37 -31.13
C ILE A 423 24.83 -6.60 -31.93
N SER A 424 24.70 -6.80 -33.25
CA SER A 424 25.77 -6.93 -34.22
C SER A 424 25.49 -6.01 -35.42
N GLY A 425 26.24 -4.92 -35.52
CA GLY A 425 25.89 -3.82 -36.43
C GLY A 425 24.51 -3.23 -36.08
N ASP A 426 23.61 -3.22 -37.04
CA ASP A 426 22.21 -2.79 -36.89
C ASP A 426 21.24 -3.94 -36.56
N ARG A 427 21.74 -5.16 -36.36
CA ARG A 427 20.94 -6.34 -36.08
C ARG A 427 20.89 -6.68 -34.59
N LEU A 428 19.70 -6.76 -34.05
CA LEU A 428 19.42 -7.27 -32.71
C LEU A 428 19.10 -8.77 -32.80
N ASN A 429 19.94 -9.60 -32.23
CA ASN A 429 19.65 -11.02 -32.05
C ASN A 429 18.71 -11.22 -30.88
N ARG A 430 17.69 -12.07 -31.04
CA ARG A 430 16.63 -12.30 -30.08
C ARG A 430 16.51 -13.77 -29.72
N ARG A 431 16.11 -14.04 -28.44
CA ARG A 431 15.84 -15.39 -27.93
C ARG A 431 14.35 -15.59 -27.76
N TYR A 432 13.84 -16.76 -28.12
CA TYR A 432 12.48 -17.17 -27.77
C TYR A 432 12.33 -17.38 -26.27
N SER A 433 11.20 -17.00 -25.71
CA SER A 433 10.71 -17.43 -24.42
C SER A 433 9.19 -17.62 -24.53
N GLU A 434 8.77 -18.86 -24.46
CA GLU A 434 7.36 -19.27 -24.44
C GLU A 434 7.07 -19.91 -23.09
N ARG A 435 5.99 -19.50 -22.45
CA ARG A 435 5.61 -19.98 -21.12
C ARG A 435 4.12 -20.18 -21.03
N GLN A 436 3.71 -21.31 -20.46
CA GLN A 436 2.36 -21.58 -19.99
C GLN A 436 2.46 -21.88 -18.50
N GLU A 437 1.83 -21.05 -17.68
CA GLU A 437 1.97 -21.13 -16.24
C GLU A 437 0.59 -21.24 -15.60
N ARG A 438 0.47 -22.10 -14.60
CA ARG A 438 -0.73 -22.26 -13.79
C ARG A 438 -0.35 -22.31 -12.32
N SER A 439 -0.97 -21.45 -11.55
CA SER A 439 -0.86 -21.42 -10.09
C SER A 439 -2.20 -21.67 -9.46
N THR A 440 -2.23 -22.43 -8.38
CA THR A 440 -3.42 -22.54 -7.50
C THR A 440 -2.99 -22.47 -6.04
N GLY A 441 -3.85 -21.97 -5.18
CA GLY A 441 -3.53 -21.89 -3.76
C GLY A 441 -4.76 -21.93 -2.86
N TRP A 442 -4.58 -22.50 -1.66
CA TRP A 442 -5.51 -22.43 -0.54
C TRP A 442 -4.79 -21.80 0.63
N THR A 443 -5.39 -20.79 1.20
CA THR A 443 -4.88 -20.14 2.43
C THR A 443 -5.99 -20.09 3.46
N SER A 444 -5.72 -20.55 4.67
CA SER A 444 -6.61 -20.43 5.81
C SER A 444 -5.85 -19.84 6.99
N ASP A 445 -6.49 -18.93 7.72
CA ASP A 445 -6.00 -18.36 8.97
C ASP A 445 -7.08 -18.43 10.03
N ASN A 446 -6.76 -19.06 11.16
CA ASN A 446 -7.65 -19.30 12.28
C ASN A 446 -7.03 -18.73 13.53
N ASN A 447 -7.70 -17.82 14.19
CA ASN A 447 -7.17 -17.23 15.40
C ASN A 447 -8.25 -16.92 16.44
N VAL A 448 -7.75 -16.83 17.67
CA VAL A 448 -8.49 -16.44 18.86
C VAL A 448 -7.78 -15.24 19.45
N GLU A 449 -8.49 -14.15 19.63
CA GLU A 449 -8.04 -12.97 20.34
C GLU A 449 -8.72 -12.95 21.71
N TRP A 450 -7.90 -12.87 22.77
CA TRP A 450 -8.37 -12.84 24.13
C TRP A 450 -7.80 -11.63 24.86
N THR A 451 -8.68 -10.70 25.26
CA THR A 451 -8.34 -9.53 26.07
C THR A 451 -8.59 -9.82 27.54
N LEU A 452 -7.56 -9.66 28.34
CA LEU A 452 -7.59 -9.88 29.80
C LEU A 452 -7.18 -8.59 30.50
N ASP A 453 -8.09 -8.04 31.32
CA ASP A 453 -7.83 -6.85 32.12
C ASP A 453 -7.63 -7.24 33.58
N SER A 454 -6.50 -6.84 34.16
CA SER A 454 -6.15 -7.08 35.57
C SER A 454 -5.58 -5.79 36.18
N GLY A 455 -6.44 -4.86 36.47
CA GLY A 455 -6.10 -3.57 37.06
C GLY A 455 -5.20 -2.73 36.15
N ARG A 456 -3.90 -2.65 36.47
CA ARG A 456 -2.94 -1.88 35.65
C ARG A 456 -2.39 -2.65 34.45
N TRP A 457 -2.71 -3.93 34.31
CA TRP A 457 -2.26 -4.81 33.24
C TRP A 457 -3.40 -5.17 32.33
N GLN A 458 -3.20 -4.93 31.04
CA GLN A 458 -4.05 -5.44 29.99
C GLN A 458 -3.24 -6.38 29.09
N HIS A 459 -3.74 -7.59 28.86
CA HIS A 459 -3.16 -8.56 27.93
C HIS A 459 -4.08 -8.69 26.74
N ARG A 460 -3.53 -8.58 25.54
CA ARG A 460 -4.22 -8.93 24.29
C ARG A 460 -3.48 -10.12 23.69
N VAL A 461 -3.95 -11.31 24.03
CA VAL A 461 -3.36 -12.58 23.61
C VAL A 461 -3.98 -12.99 22.28
N LEU A 462 -3.16 -13.23 21.28
CA LEU A 462 -3.54 -13.78 19.99
C LEU A 462 -2.90 -15.17 19.83
N ALA A 463 -3.70 -16.22 19.73
CA ALA A 463 -3.28 -17.58 19.41
C ALA A 463 -3.88 -18.01 18.08
N GLY A 464 -3.10 -18.63 17.22
CA GLY A 464 -3.65 -19.04 15.93
C GLY A 464 -2.86 -20.10 15.20
N MET A 465 -3.49 -20.58 14.14
CA MET A 465 -2.94 -21.57 13.20
C MET A 465 -3.29 -21.13 11.79
N ASP A 466 -2.31 -21.09 10.92
CA ASP A 466 -2.52 -20.92 9.50
C ASP A 466 -2.07 -22.12 8.66
N TYR A 467 -2.71 -22.25 7.53
CA TYR A 467 -2.41 -23.27 6.52
C TYR A 467 -2.30 -22.61 5.16
N TYR A 468 -1.23 -22.94 4.44
CA TYR A 468 -1.02 -22.50 3.07
C TYR A 468 -0.61 -23.70 2.21
N HIS A 469 -1.35 -23.92 1.13
CA HIS A 469 -1.04 -24.90 0.10
C HIS A 469 -1.03 -24.23 -1.26
N LYS A 470 0.02 -24.43 -2.03
CA LYS A 470 0.12 -23.91 -3.40
C LYS A 470 0.62 -24.98 -4.37
N THR A 471 0.18 -24.85 -5.63
CA THR A 471 0.78 -25.51 -6.76
C THR A 471 1.24 -24.45 -7.77
N TYR A 472 2.35 -24.71 -8.41
CA TYR A 472 2.86 -23.87 -9.49
C TYR A 472 3.43 -24.78 -10.58
N ASP A 473 2.68 -24.87 -11.66
CA ASP A 473 3.02 -25.64 -12.85
C ASP A 473 3.42 -24.70 -13.98
N THR A 474 4.60 -24.89 -14.55
CA THR A 474 5.11 -24.03 -15.61
C THR A 474 5.80 -24.86 -16.70
N HIS A 475 5.29 -24.71 -17.92
CA HIS A 475 5.90 -25.23 -19.14
C HIS A 475 6.64 -24.11 -19.84
N ARG A 476 7.93 -24.33 -20.13
CA ARG A 476 8.81 -23.29 -20.68
C ARG A 476 9.64 -23.81 -21.84
N HIS A 477 9.67 -23.06 -22.94
CA HIS A 477 10.54 -23.27 -24.07
C HIS A 477 11.38 -22.01 -24.30
N ILE A 478 12.62 -22.00 -23.73
CA ILE A 478 13.52 -20.84 -23.75
C ILE A 478 14.77 -21.19 -24.54
N SER A 479 15.08 -20.40 -25.59
CA SER A 479 16.28 -20.59 -26.40
C SER A 479 17.57 -20.58 -25.57
N ALA A 480 18.33 -21.66 -25.59
CA ALA A 480 19.57 -21.80 -24.84
C ALA A 480 20.80 -21.58 -25.72
N THR A 481 20.72 -21.84 -27.00
CA THR A 481 21.86 -21.83 -27.95
C THR A 481 21.65 -20.82 -29.08
N VAL A 482 22.74 -20.42 -29.74
CA VAL A 482 22.70 -19.53 -30.93
C VAL A 482 21.88 -20.14 -32.08
N ALA A 483 21.88 -21.48 -32.22
CA ALA A 483 21.10 -22.16 -33.25
C ALA A 483 19.58 -22.10 -33.05
N GLN A 484 19.13 -21.71 -31.83
CA GLN A 484 17.73 -21.59 -31.46
C GLN A 484 17.26 -20.11 -31.38
N LEU A 485 18.04 -19.16 -31.91
CA LEU A 485 17.65 -17.75 -31.91
C LEU A 485 16.46 -17.52 -32.85
N ALA A 486 15.61 -16.56 -32.44
CA ALA A 486 14.58 -16.02 -33.31
C ALA A 486 15.19 -15.16 -34.42
N PRO A 487 14.44 -14.85 -35.50
CA PRO A 487 14.89 -13.91 -36.52
C PRO A 487 15.39 -12.61 -35.91
N SER A 488 16.53 -12.10 -36.36
CA SER A 488 17.08 -10.84 -35.85
C SER A 488 16.24 -9.65 -36.30
N LEU A 489 16.06 -8.66 -35.42
CA LEU A 489 15.41 -7.40 -35.76
C LEU A 489 16.45 -6.39 -36.29
N ASP A 490 16.10 -5.71 -37.37
CA ASP A 490 16.88 -4.58 -37.91
C ASP A 490 16.50 -3.30 -37.13
N LEU A 491 17.43 -2.81 -36.32
CA LEU A 491 17.21 -1.60 -35.50
C LEU A 491 17.26 -0.28 -36.29
N SER A 492 17.54 -0.32 -37.61
CA SER A 492 17.49 0.88 -38.46
C SER A 492 16.10 1.13 -39.02
N THR A 493 15.34 0.06 -39.23
CA THR A 493 14.01 0.09 -39.89
C THR A 493 12.89 -0.42 -38.97
N PHE A 494 13.21 -1.15 -37.91
CA PHE A 494 12.27 -1.92 -37.10
C PHE A 494 11.31 -2.78 -37.97
N ALA A 495 11.83 -3.38 -39.04
CA ALA A 495 11.05 -4.24 -39.90
C ALA A 495 10.81 -5.59 -39.23
N TYR A 496 9.59 -5.86 -38.85
CA TYR A 496 9.14 -7.11 -38.26
C TYR A 496 8.89 -8.11 -39.38
N THR A 497 9.49 -9.30 -39.28
CA THR A 497 9.49 -10.32 -40.36
C THR A 497 8.77 -11.61 -39.97
N GLY A 498 8.12 -11.60 -38.79
CA GLY A 498 7.52 -12.75 -38.15
C GLY A 498 8.54 -13.62 -37.43
N VAL A 499 8.04 -14.60 -36.70
CA VAL A 499 8.84 -15.61 -35.97
C VAL A 499 8.74 -16.97 -36.67
N GLY A 500 9.83 -17.71 -36.63
CA GLY A 500 9.82 -19.13 -36.98
C GLY A 500 9.35 -19.99 -35.80
N ASN A 501 9.45 -21.31 -35.94
CA ASN A 501 9.15 -22.22 -34.85
C ASN A 501 10.21 -22.15 -33.74
N ASN A 502 9.80 -22.03 -32.49
CA ASN A 502 10.69 -22.23 -31.38
C ASN A 502 11.05 -23.70 -31.24
N THR A 503 12.35 -24.02 -31.33
CA THR A 503 12.89 -25.38 -31.21
C THR A 503 13.54 -25.66 -29.86
N ALA A 504 13.38 -24.76 -28.91
CA ALA A 504 13.90 -24.92 -27.55
C ALA A 504 13.23 -26.10 -26.84
N ALA A 505 14.01 -26.89 -26.13
CA ALA A 505 13.48 -27.97 -25.33
C ALA A 505 12.67 -27.46 -24.14
N GLU A 506 11.78 -28.29 -23.61
CA GLU A 506 11.08 -28.05 -22.38
C GLU A 506 12.07 -27.80 -21.21
N SER A 507 11.83 -26.74 -20.43
CA SER A 507 12.64 -26.32 -19.29
C SER A 507 11.84 -25.96 -18.05
N GLY A 508 10.61 -26.40 -17.96
CA GLY A 508 9.69 -26.12 -16.88
C GLY A 508 9.72 -27.13 -15.73
N TRP A 509 8.83 -26.90 -14.78
CA TRP A 509 8.69 -27.69 -13.56
C TRP A 509 7.28 -27.56 -12.94
N ASP A 510 6.95 -28.53 -12.07
CA ASP A 510 5.75 -28.52 -11.25
C ASP A 510 6.16 -28.52 -9.76
N ILE A 511 5.70 -27.53 -9.01
CA ILE A 511 6.00 -27.32 -7.58
C ILE A 511 4.72 -27.44 -6.78
N HIS A 512 4.73 -28.33 -5.81
CA HIS A 512 3.70 -28.41 -4.77
C HIS A 512 4.31 -28.04 -3.43
N SER A 513 3.76 -27.02 -2.78
CA SER A 513 4.23 -26.57 -1.47
C SER A 513 3.08 -26.50 -0.47
N ARG A 514 3.35 -26.88 0.76
CA ARG A 514 2.42 -26.69 1.87
C ARG A 514 3.14 -26.16 3.10
N GLN A 515 2.45 -25.36 3.88
CA GLN A 515 2.94 -24.85 5.17
C GLN A 515 1.82 -24.92 6.19
N VAL A 516 2.18 -25.33 7.39
CA VAL A 516 1.37 -25.18 8.60
C VAL A 516 2.16 -24.31 9.56
N GLY A 517 1.53 -23.30 10.14
CA GLY A 517 2.14 -22.46 11.15
C GLY A 517 1.25 -22.36 12.38
N VAL A 518 1.84 -22.45 13.56
CA VAL A 518 1.15 -22.20 14.84
C VAL A 518 1.84 -21.02 15.50
N TYR A 519 1.09 -20.02 15.92
CA TYR A 519 1.63 -18.79 16.49
C TYR A 519 0.89 -18.37 17.75
N LEU A 520 1.64 -17.71 18.63
CA LEU A 520 1.16 -17.11 19.87
C LEU A 520 1.80 -15.74 20.01
N GLN A 521 1.00 -14.76 20.37
CA GLN A 521 1.46 -13.41 20.66
C GLN A 521 0.72 -12.87 21.87
N ASP A 522 1.41 -12.08 22.69
CA ASP A 522 0.80 -11.28 23.74
C ASP A 522 1.26 -9.82 23.62
N GLN A 523 0.31 -8.93 23.49
CA GLN A 523 0.54 -7.49 23.64
C GLN A 523 0.11 -7.09 25.04
N ILE A 524 1.09 -6.81 25.88
CA ILE A 524 0.92 -6.50 27.29
C ILE A 524 1.00 -4.99 27.45
N THR A 525 -0.09 -4.36 27.87
CA THR A 525 -0.11 -2.94 28.21
C THR A 525 -0.11 -2.78 29.71
N PHE A 526 0.86 -2.04 30.23
CA PHE A 526 0.98 -1.74 31.64
C PHE A 526 0.78 -0.22 31.87
N ASP A 527 -0.14 0.10 32.78
CA ASP A 527 -0.45 1.47 33.19
C ASP A 527 -0.86 2.37 32.00
N GLU A 528 -1.48 1.78 30.97
CA GLU A 528 -1.91 2.42 29.72
C GLU A 528 -0.76 3.09 28.94
N ARG A 529 0.49 2.89 29.32
CA ARG A 529 1.67 3.58 28.79
C ARG A 529 2.75 2.66 28.26
N TRP A 530 3.07 1.59 28.95
CA TRP A 530 4.07 0.63 28.51
C TRP A 530 3.43 -0.47 27.72
N VAL A 531 3.88 -0.67 26.50
CA VAL A 531 3.43 -1.76 25.63
C VAL A 531 4.60 -2.70 25.37
N VAL A 532 4.47 -3.95 25.82
CA VAL A 532 5.41 -5.03 25.52
C VAL A 532 4.76 -5.98 24.57
N LEU A 533 5.41 -6.28 23.44
CA LEU A 533 4.94 -7.25 22.46
C LEU A 533 5.86 -8.46 22.45
N LEU A 534 5.30 -9.62 22.76
CA LEU A 534 6.00 -10.91 22.72
C LEU A 534 5.31 -11.80 21.70
N GLY A 535 6.06 -12.42 20.81
CA GLY A 535 5.49 -13.33 19.82
C GLY A 535 6.43 -14.48 19.49
N GLY A 536 5.85 -15.66 19.31
CA GLY A 536 6.54 -16.87 18.88
C GLY A 536 5.72 -17.64 17.86
N ARG A 537 6.40 -18.30 16.93
CA ARG A 537 5.77 -19.13 15.90
C ARG A 537 6.63 -20.35 15.60
N GLN A 538 5.98 -21.47 15.30
CA GLN A 538 6.60 -22.66 14.74
C GLN A 538 5.97 -22.96 13.37
N ASP A 539 6.81 -23.11 12.37
CA ASP A 539 6.42 -23.49 11.00
C ASP A 539 6.91 -24.88 10.64
N TRP A 540 6.08 -25.58 9.88
CA TRP A 540 6.39 -26.80 9.15
C TRP A 540 6.08 -26.52 7.68
N ALA A 541 7.13 -26.48 6.85
CA ALA A 541 7.02 -26.22 5.42
C ALA A 541 7.53 -27.42 4.63
N GLU A 542 6.77 -27.86 3.66
CA GLU A 542 7.15 -28.96 2.77
C GLU A 542 6.99 -28.50 1.33
N SER A 543 7.93 -28.86 0.46
CA SER A 543 7.78 -28.69 -0.98
C SER A 543 8.22 -29.94 -1.75
N ARG A 544 7.64 -30.14 -2.94
CA ARG A 544 8.02 -31.17 -3.91
C ARG A 544 8.12 -30.48 -5.24
N ASN A 545 9.32 -30.53 -5.80
CA ASN A 545 9.61 -29.97 -7.11
C ASN A 545 9.82 -31.14 -8.10
N TYR A 546 9.06 -31.17 -9.18
CA TYR A 546 9.21 -32.11 -10.29
C TYR A 546 9.74 -31.35 -11.50
N SER A 547 10.86 -31.81 -12.04
CA SER A 547 11.48 -31.22 -13.24
C SER A 547 11.00 -31.93 -14.49
N TYR A 548 10.44 -31.19 -15.44
CA TYR A 548 10.09 -31.73 -16.76
C TYR A 548 11.32 -32.07 -17.63
N VAL A 549 12.48 -31.46 -17.30
CA VAL A 549 13.75 -31.72 -18.02
C VAL A 549 14.34 -33.08 -17.65
N THR A 550 14.41 -33.34 -16.34
CA THR A 550 15.12 -34.55 -15.83
C THR A 550 14.19 -35.68 -15.43
N GLY A 551 12.87 -35.42 -15.30
CA GLY A 551 11.91 -36.34 -14.71
C GLY A 551 12.13 -36.59 -13.21
N GLY A 552 13.06 -35.86 -12.59
CA GLY A 552 13.45 -36.03 -11.20
C GLY A 552 12.48 -35.30 -10.26
N ARG A 553 12.38 -35.83 -9.02
CA ARG A 553 11.60 -35.21 -7.92
C ARG A 553 12.51 -34.87 -6.77
N THR A 554 12.43 -33.64 -6.29
CA THR A 554 13.19 -33.15 -5.16
C THR A 554 12.24 -32.76 -4.03
N PRO A 555 12.06 -33.64 -3.02
CA PRO A 555 11.29 -33.28 -1.83
C PRO A 555 12.13 -32.44 -0.87
N ARG A 556 11.46 -31.54 -0.13
CA ARG A 556 12.05 -30.73 0.91
C ARG A 556 11.11 -30.63 2.10
N SER A 557 11.67 -30.52 3.30
CA SER A 557 10.93 -30.29 4.54
C SER A 557 11.75 -29.43 5.48
N ASP A 558 11.18 -28.31 5.91
CA ASP A 558 11.80 -27.36 6.83
C ASP A 558 10.96 -27.23 8.09
N ARG A 559 11.65 -27.08 9.22
CA ARG A 559 11.04 -26.69 10.49
C ARG A 559 11.76 -25.45 11.02
N LYS A 560 11.00 -24.38 11.27
CA LYS A 560 11.63 -23.14 11.69
C LYS A 560 10.81 -22.46 12.79
N PRO A 561 11.40 -22.29 14.00
CA PRO A 561 10.86 -21.36 14.99
C PRO A 561 11.26 -19.93 14.60
N THR A 562 10.37 -18.98 14.82
CA THR A 562 10.65 -17.54 14.70
C THR A 562 10.06 -16.80 15.90
N GLY A 563 10.73 -15.72 16.30
CA GLY A 563 10.35 -14.92 17.46
C GLY A 563 10.39 -13.43 17.18
N ARG A 564 9.64 -12.69 18.00
CA ARG A 564 9.75 -11.23 18.10
C ARG A 564 9.57 -10.76 19.53
N VAL A 565 10.23 -9.65 19.85
CA VAL A 565 10.05 -8.93 21.10
C VAL A 565 10.15 -7.45 20.83
N ALA A 566 9.27 -6.68 21.45
CA ALA A 566 9.31 -5.23 21.32
C ALA A 566 8.81 -4.55 22.60
N LEU A 567 9.28 -3.33 22.80
CA LEU A 567 8.89 -2.45 23.89
C LEU A 567 8.57 -1.07 23.32
N LEU A 568 7.46 -0.50 23.75
CA LEU A 568 7.02 0.84 23.39
C LEU A 568 6.53 1.56 24.63
N TYR A 569 6.69 2.88 24.65
CA TYR A 569 6.16 3.74 25.70
C TYR A 569 5.28 4.84 25.09
N LEU A 570 4.06 4.98 25.60
CA LEU A 570 3.08 5.98 25.18
C LEU A 570 3.15 7.20 26.12
N PHE A 571 3.49 8.36 25.58
CA PHE A 571 3.37 9.64 26.27
C PHE A 571 1.99 10.25 26.02
N ASP A 572 1.48 10.99 27.01
CA ASP A 572 0.15 11.62 26.94
C ASP A 572 0.03 12.64 25.78
N ASN A 573 1.14 13.16 25.28
CA ASN A 573 1.18 14.09 24.14
C ASN A 573 1.20 13.40 22.77
N GLY A 574 1.05 12.08 22.72
CA GLY A 574 1.01 11.29 21.48
C GLY A 574 2.39 10.91 20.93
N ILE A 575 3.46 11.03 21.70
CA ILE A 575 4.79 10.51 21.34
C ILE A 575 4.89 9.05 21.80
N ALA A 576 5.42 8.17 20.93
CA ALA A 576 5.60 6.74 21.23
C ALA A 576 6.95 6.22 20.69
N PRO A 577 8.04 6.32 21.47
CA PRO A 577 9.29 5.64 21.16
C PRO A 577 9.16 4.13 21.37
N TYR A 578 9.88 3.36 20.55
CA TYR A 578 9.90 1.91 20.62
C TYR A 578 11.25 1.31 20.22
N VAL A 579 11.46 0.08 20.66
CA VAL A 579 12.55 -0.78 20.23
C VAL A 579 11.98 -2.17 19.93
N SER A 580 12.48 -2.82 18.86
CA SER A 580 12.03 -4.16 18.50
C SER A 580 13.14 -5.02 17.94
N TYR A 581 13.00 -6.33 18.16
CA TYR A 581 13.73 -7.40 17.53
C TYR A 581 12.77 -8.36 16.87
N SER A 582 13.04 -8.78 15.64
CA SER A 582 12.17 -9.68 14.89
C SER A 582 12.95 -10.56 13.92
N GLN A 583 12.37 -11.71 13.58
CA GLN A 583 12.96 -12.72 12.72
C GLN A 583 12.06 -13.02 11.53
N SER A 584 12.68 -13.44 10.42
CA SER A 584 11.98 -13.99 9.26
C SER A 584 12.75 -15.19 8.70
N PHE A 585 12.05 -16.03 7.96
CA PHE A 585 12.62 -17.09 7.17
C PHE A 585 11.90 -17.27 5.85
N GLN A 586 12.62 -17.74 4.84
CA GLN A 586 12.09 -18.10 3.54
C GLN A 586 12.74 -19.40 3.08
N PRO A 587 11.98 -20.43 2.65
CA PRO A 587 12.58 -21.61 2.06
C PRO A 587 13.45 -21.24 0.87
N ALA A 588 14.61 -21.85 0.81
CA ALA A 588 15.55 -21.63 -0.28
C ALA A 588 15.19 -22.53 -1.47
N ASP A 589 14.09 -22.25 -2.16
CA ASP A 589 13.66 -22.99 -3.35
C ASP A 589 14.57 -22.59 -4.52
N VAL A 590 15.46 -23.50 -4.91
CA VAL A 590 16.22 -23.37 -6.16
C VAL A 590 15.39 -23.98 -7.27
N ALA A 591 14.74 -23.15 -8.04
CA ALA A 591 14.02 -23.54 -9.25
C ALA A 591 15.00 -23.87 -10.39
N ASN A 592 15.99 -24.71 -10.13
CA ASN A 592 16.91 -25.19 -11.16
C ASN A 592 16.81 -26.70 -11.28
N PRO A 593 16.33 -27.23 -12.43
CA PRO A 593 16.06 -28.63 -12.61
C PRO A 593 17.28 -29.57 -12.49
N GLY A 594 18.49 -29.02 -12.37
CA GLY A 594 19.73 -29.79 -12.23
C GLY A 594 20.30 -29.90 -10.81
N VAL A 595 19.71 -29.21 -9.81
CA VAL A 595 20.28 -29.18 -8.46
C VAL A 595 19.55 -30.16 -7.54
N ALA A 596 20.19 -31.30 -7.28
CA ALA A 596 19.72 -32.28 -6.28
C ALA A 596 20.01 -31.83 -4.83
N GLN A 597 20.64 -30.67 -4.63
CA GLN A 597 21.10 -30.18 -3.34
C GLN A 597 19.96 -29.51 -2.56
N THR A 598 19.81 -29.87 -1.30
CA THR A 598 18.91 -29.20 -0.35
C THR A 598 19.67 -28.11 0.38
N PHE A 599 19.06 -26.93 0.48
CA PHE A 599 19.61 -25.78 1.19
C PHE A 599 18.77 -25.48 2.46
N ASP A 600 19.39 -24.94 3.49
CA ASP A 600 18.67 -24.43 4.66
C ASP A 600 17.80 -23.22 4.27
N PRO A 601 16.76 -22.87 5.06
CA PRO A 601 16.02 -21.65 4.83
C PRO A 601 16.92 -20.40 4.86
N ILE A 602 16.63 -19.45 3.99
CA ILE A 602 17.17 -18.09 4.08
C ILE A 602 16.57 -17.46 5.34
N GLU A 603 17.41 -16.85 6.17
CA GLU A 603 16.99 -16.25 7.42
C GLU A 603 17.17 -14.74 7.41
N GLY A 604 16.29 -14.04 8.12
CA GLY A 604 16.37 -12.60 8.35
C GLY A 604 16.27 -12.26 9.84
N GLU A 605 17.12 -11.34 10.29
CA GLU A 605 17.08 -10.76 11.62
C GLU A 605 17.06 -9.25 11.55
N GLN A 606 16.21 -8.62 12.33
CA GLN A 606 16.11 -7.17 12.39
C GLN A 606 16.15 -6.65 13.81
N TYR A 607 16.91 -5.57 13.98
CA TYR A 607 16.86 -4.66 15.12
C TYR A 607 16.34 -3.32 14.63
N GLU A 608 15.36 -2.74 15.33
CA GLU A 608 14.77 -1.47 14.98
C GLU A 608 14.55 -0.62 16.23
N VAL A 609 14.85 0.67 16.12
CA VAL A 609 14.52 1.70 17.10
C VAL A 609 13.75 2.78 16.35
N GLY A 610 12.59 3.14 16.86
CA GLY A 610 11.75 4.14 16.20
C GLY A 610 10.98 5.00 17.19
N ILE A 611 10.34 6.00 16.64
CA ILE A 611 9.45 6.91 17.34
C ILE A 611 8.26 7.23 16.44
N ARG A 612 7.07 7.27 17.04
CA ARG A 612 5.87 7.79 16.41
C ARG A 612 5.36 8.99 17.14
N TYR A 613 4.68 9.85 16.40
CA TYR A 613 4.01 11.01 16.96
C TYR A 613 2.63 11.16 16.31
N GLN A 614 1.62 11.01 17.12
CA GLN A 614 0.21 11.18 16.75
C GLN A 614 -0.45 12.02 17.84
N PRO A 615 -0.49 13.36 17.68
CA PRO A 615 -1.17 14.23 18.65
C PRO A 615 -2.63 13.83 18.82
N PRO A 616 -3.15 13.77 20.06
CA PRO A 616 -4.55 13.47 20.29
C PRO A 616 -5.48 14.41 19.50
N GLY A 617 -6.51 13.84 18.87
CA GLY A 617 -7.50 14.60 18.10
C GLY A 617 -6.99 15.20 16.77
N SER A 618 -5.75 14.91 16.34
CA SER A 618 -5.21 15.44 15.09
C SER A 618 -5.26 14.45 13.93
N GLY A 619 -5.31 14.97 12.69
CA GLY A 619 -5.07 14.25 11.45
C GLY A 619 -3.57 14.19 11.12
N THR A 620 -2.71 13.86 12.09
CA THR A 620 -1.25 13.84 11.91
C THR A 620 -0.66 12.54 12.41
N MET A 621 0.19 11.92 11.58
CA MET A 621 1.04 10.80 11.94
C MET A 621 2.46 11.05 11.43
N LEU A 622 3.42 11.14 12.35
CA LEU A 622 4.83 11.20 12.03
C LEU A 622 5.50 9.91 12.51
N SER A 623 6.41 9.38 11.73
CA SER A 623 7.22 8.24 12.15
C SER A 623 8.68 8.40 11.72
N ALA A 624 9.58 7.96 12.57
CA ALA A 624 11.00 7.85 12.29
C ALA A 624 11.53 6.52 12.82
N ALA A 625 12.34 5.82 12.04
CA ALA A 625 12.94 4.56 12.45
C ALA A 625 14.37 4.42 11.93
N VAL A 626 15.23 3.85 12.77
CA VAL A 626 16.57 3.37 12.40
C VAL A 626 16.56 1.86 12.52
N TYR A 627 17.11 1.17 11.54
CA TYR A 627 17.09 -0.28 11.51
C TYR A 627 18.44 -0.88 11.08
N GLN A 628 18.65 -2.11 11.49
CA GLN A 628 19.64 -3.02 10.92
C GLN A 628 18.97 -4.35 10.62
N LEU A 629 18.97 -4.74 9.36
CA LEU A 629 18.40 -5.97 8.82
C LEU A 629 19.52 -6.81 8.21
N THR A 630 19.66 -8.06 8.65
CA THR A 630 20.68 -8.99 8.15
C THR A 630 19.98 -10.20 7.55
N GLN A 631 20.35 -10.56 6.35
CA GLN A 631 19.97 -11.80 5.68
C GLN A 631 21.15 -12.76 5.69
N THR A 632 20.93 -14.02 6.05
CA THR A 632 21.89 -15.11 6.00
C THR A 632 21.37 -16.27 5.18
N ASN A 633 22.25 -17.23 4.85
CA ASN A 633 21.91 -18.41 4.07
C ASN A 633 21.39 -18.09 2.67
N ALA A 634 21.75 -16.93 2.09
CA ALA A 634 21.43 -16.64 0.70
C ALA A 634 22.18 -17.59 -0.24
N ILE A 635 21.48 -18.08 -1.26
CA ILE A 635 22.08 -18.98 -2.26
C ILE A 635 22.89 -18.16 -3.24
N THR A 636 24.13 -18.57 -3.47
CA THR A 636 25.04 -17.96 -4.43
C THR A 636 25.51 -19.02 -5.42
N TYR A 637 25.83 -18.62 -6.66
CA TYR A 637 26.36 -19.54 -7.66
C TYR A 637 27.88 -19.44 -7.73
N ASP A 638 28.57 -20.56 -7.44
CA ASP A 638 30.01 -20.68 -7.65
C ASP A 638 30.30 -21.06 -9.10
N ALA A 639 30.74 -20.08 -9.89
CA ALA A 639 31.06 -20.26 -11.29
C ALA A 639 32.33 -21.12 -11.53
N LEU A 640 33.21 -21.28 -10.51
CA LEU A 640 34.43 -22.06 -10.60
C LEU A 640 34.12 -23.55 -10.50
N ASN A 641 33.24 -23.91 -9.59
CA ASN A 641 32.84 -25.30 -9.35
C ASN A 641 31.53 -25.66 -10.09
N GLY A 642 30.83 -24.69 -10.68
CA GLY A 642 29.57 -24.92 -11.39
C GLY A 642 28.41 -25.31 -10.44
N GLN A 643 28.48 -24.96 -9.16
CA GLN A 643 27.54 -25.40 -8.13
C GLN A 643 26.89 -24.21 -7.43
N TYR A 644 25.70 -24.46 -6.90
CA TYR A 644 25.07 -23.52 -5.99
C TYR A 644 25.53 -23.79 -4.57
N GLU A 645 25.83 -22.74 -3.83
CA GLU A 645 26.28 -22.80 -2.44
C GLU A 645 25.43 -21.89 -1.58
N GLN A 646 25.24 -22.28 -0.31
CA GLN A 646 24.51 -21.48 0.66
C GLN A 646 25.49 -20.74 1.57
N TYR A 647 26.04 -19.68 1.03
CA TYR A 647 27.12 -18.93 1.69
C TYR A 647 26.84 -17.45 1.84
N GLY A 648 25.81 -16.93 1.12
CA GLY A 648 25.55 -15.51 1.03
C GLY A 648 25.06 -14.89 2.33
N LYS A 649 25.64 -13.72 2.67
CA LYS A 649 25.18 -12.86 3.75
C LYS A 649 25.11 -11.42 3.27
N SER A 650 23.99 -10.77 3.54
CA SER A 650 23.77 -9.36 3.18
C SER A 650 23.23 -8.60 4.39
N ARG A 651 23.52 -7.31 4.46
CA ARG A 651 23.02 -6.45 5.52
C ARG A 651 22.57 -5.12 4.96
N SER A 652 21.39 -4.69 5.41
CA SER A 652 20.84 -3.37 5.17
C SER A 652 20.72 -2.61 6.47
N LYS A 653 21.21 -1.37 6.50
CA LYS A 653 21.04 -0.41 7.58
C LYS A 653 20.41 0.84 7.02
N GLY A 654 19.56 1.49 7.79
CA GLY A 654 18.92 2.69 7.27
C GLY A 654 18.22 3.54 8.30
N LEU A 655 17.80 4.69 7.80
CA LEU A 655 16.91 5.65 8.46
C LEU A 655 15.69 5.85 7.56
N GLU A 656 14.52 5.81 8.13
CA GLU A 656 13.26 6.12 7.46
C GLU A 656 12.53 7.21 8.23
N LEU A 657 11.98 8.18 7.48
CA LEU A 657 11.13 9.26 7.99
C LEU A 657 9.86 9.27 7.16
N GLU A 658 8.71 9.32 7.81
CA GLU A 658 7.40 9.43 7.17
C GLU A 658 6.56 10.48 7.89
N VAL A 659 5.93 11.32 7.10
CA VAL A 659 5.01 12.37 7.55
C VAL A 659 3.73 12.19 6.78
N LYS A 660 2.62 12.04 7.47
CA LYS A 660 1.27 12.14 6.94
C LYS A 660 0.49 13.10 7.83
N THR A 661 -0.04 14.15 7.28
CA THR A 661 -0.72 15.19 8.08
C THR A 661 -1.70 15.98 7.24
N ASP A 662 -2.82 16.29 7.86
CA ASP A 662 -3.70 17.36 7.43
C ASP A 662 -3.27 18.63 8.18
N LEU A 663 -2.47 19.48 7.51
CA LEU A 663 -1.93 20.73 8.07
C LEU A 663 -3.03 21.75 8.34
N THR A 664 -4.04 21.74 7.49
CA THR A 664 -5.29 22.49 7.64
C THR A 664 -6.42 21.65 7.04
N ASP A 665 -7.67 22.07 7.22
CA ASP A 665 -8.83 21.40 6.58
C ASP A 665 -8.73 21.37 5.05
N ASP A 666 -7.90 22.24 4.46
CA ASP A 666 -7.71 22.36 3.02
C ASP A 666 -6.36 21.82 2.51
N LEU A 667 -5.39 21.55 3.39
CA LEU A 667 -4.02 21.18 2.98
C LEU A 667 -3.57 19.89 3.64
N SER A 668 -3.45 18.83 2.84
CA SER A 668 -2.89 17.54 3.24
C SER A 668 -1.47 17.38 2.69
N LEU A 669 -0.61 16.73 3.47
CA LEU A 669 0.78 16.47 3.14
C LEU A 669 1.15 15.01 3.43
N THR A 670 1.76 14.34 2.44
CA THR A 670 2.50 13.08 2.62
C THR A 670 3.95 13.30 2.22
N ALA A 671 4.88 13.02 3.11
CA ALA A 671 6.31 13.09 2.80
C ALA A 671 7.04 11.85 3.33
N GLY A 672 8.00 11.37 2.56
CA GLY A 672 8.82 10.22 2.88
C GLY A 672 10.29 10.48 2.58
N TYR A 673 11.17 10.00 3.44
CA TYR A 673 12.60 9.98 3.18
C TYR A 673 13.18 8.68 3.70
N SER A 674 14.07 8.06 2.93
CA SER A 674 14.86 6.92 3.39
C SER A 674 16.32 7.05 2.99
N TYR A 675 17.18 6.67 3.92
CA TYR A 675 18.58 6.33 3.68
C TYR A 675 18.75 4.83 3.84
N THR A 676 19.25 4.14 2.81
CA THR A 676 19.40 2.67 2.81
C THR A 676 20.81 2.29 2.39
N ASP A 677 21.58 1.76 3.32
CA ASP A 677 22.93 1.25 3.13
C ASP A 677 22.92 -0.28 3.14
N ALA A 678 22.78 -0.89 1.95
CA ALA A 678 22.61 -2.32 1.77
C ALA A 678 23.81 -2.93 1.02
N HIS A 679 24.55 -3.85 1.68
CA HIS A 679 25.79 -4.43 1.17
C HIS A 679 25.84 -5.94 1.33
N VAL A 680 26.55 -6.58 0.41
CA VAL A 680 26.96 -7.96 0.50
C VAL A 680 28.09 -8.09 1.53
N LEU A 681 27.92 -8.95 2.54
CA LEU A 681 28.93 -9.21 3.58
C LEU A 681 29.72 -10.49 3.33
N GLN A 682 29.06 -11.49 2.74
CA GLN A 682 29.67 -12.76 2.36
C GLN A 682 29.11 -13.21 1.00
N ASP A 683 29.98 -13.71 0.15
CA ASP A 683 29.66 -14.27 -1.15
C ASP A 683 30.81 -15.21 -1.54
N ASN A 684 30.55 -16.33 -2.22
CA ASN A 684 31.59 -17.19 -2.79
C ASN A 684 32.39 -16.48 -3.89
N VAL A 685 31.80 -15.51 -4.56
CA VAL A 685 32.52 -14.59 -5.45
C VAL A 685 33.08 -13.42 -4.60
N VAL A 686 34.33 -13.55 -4.16
CA VAL A 686 35.00 -12.59 -3.25
C VAL A 686 34.90 -11.13 -3.72
N SER A 687 34.91 -10.89 -5.04
CA SER A 687 34.77 -9.55 -5.61
C SER A 687 33.39 -8.90 -5.37
N ASN A 688 32.39 -9.64 -4.95
CA ASN A 688 31.06 -9.10 -4.57
C ASN A 688 31.02 -8.59 -3.13
N VAL A 689 31.93 -9.07 -2.27
CA VAL A 689 31.97 -8.66 -0.86
C VAL A 689 32.24 -7.17 -0.74
N GLY A 690 31.46 -6.49 0.08
CA GLY A 690 31.52 -5.03 0.28
C GLY A 690 30.79 -4.22 -0.81
N LYS A 691 30.29 -4.84 -1.88
CA LYS A 691 29.48 -4.14 -2.89
C LYS A 691 28.03 -3.94 -2.43
N ARG A 692 27.42 -2.90 -2.97
CA ARG A 692 26.00 -2.59 -2.73
C ARG A 692 25.10 -3.62 -3.38
N LEU A 693 23.96 -3.87 -2.76
CA LEU A 693 22.88 -4.61 -3.39
C LEU A 693 22.36 -3.85 -4.62
N GLU A 694 21.99 -4.61 -5.63
CA GLU A 694 21.51 -4.09 -6.92
C GLU A 694 20.18 -3.35 -6.78
N GLY A 695 19.98 -2.32 -7.60
CA GLY A 695 18.73 -1.57 -7.67
C GLY A 695 18.40 -0.74 -6.43
N VAL A 696 19.21 -0.77 -5.36
CA VAL A 696 18.95 -0.08 -4.09
C VAL A 696 19.58 1.31 -4.07
N PRO A 697 18.81 2.41 -3.99
CA PRO A 697 19.35 3.75 -3.85
C PRO A 697 19.79 4.02 -2.39
N TYR A 698 20.86 4.83 -2.18
CA TYR A 698 21.18 5.33 -0.84
C TYR A 698 20.11 6.27 -0.31
N HIS A 699 19.61 7.15 -1.15
CA HIS A 699 18.62 8.16 -0.79
C HIS A 699 17.39 8.00 -1.67
N ASN A 700 16.24 7.96 -1.04
CA ASN A 700 14.95 8.02 -1.69
C ASN A 700 14.10 9.05 -0.94
N ALA A 701 13.43 9.96 -1.65
CA ALA A 701 12.58 10.97 -1.05
C ALA A 701 11.30 11.13 -1.87
N SER A 702 10.20 11.35 -1.17
CA SER A 702 8.89 11.57 -1.78
C SER A 702 8.17 12.70 -1.07
N LEU A 703 7.39 13.46 -1.84
CA LEU A 703 6.53 14.52 -1.34
C LEU A 703 5.26 14.52 -2.19
N TRP A 704 4.10 14.51 -1.53
CA TRP A 704 2.81 14.76 -2.15
C TRP A 704 2.03 15.75 -1.31
N THR A 705 1.44 16.75 -1.95
CA THR A 705 0.57 17.73 -1.31
C THR A 705 -0.74 17.82 -2.06
N ASP A 706 -1.84 17.94 -1.35
CA ASP A 706 -3.15 18.27 -1.89
C ASP A 706 -3.66 19.54 -1.22
N TYR A 707 -4.05 20.52 -2.04
CA TYR A 707 -4.56 21.80 -1.56
C TYR A 707 -5.90 22.13 -2.18
N ARG A 708 -6.92 22.32 -1.34
CA ARG A 708 -8.24 22.84 -1.73
C ARG A 708 -8.16 24.38 -1.73
N LEU A 709 -8.57 25.00 -2.82
CA LEU A 709 -8.39 26.44 -3.01
C LEU A 709 -9.52 27.28 -2.35
N ALA A 710 -10.04 26.84 -1.21
CA ALA A 710 -11.10 27.55 -0.48
C ALA A 710 -10.70 28.97 -0.08
N ALA A 711 -9.44 29.16 0.35
CA ALA A 711 -8.89 30.48 0.68
C ALA A 711 -8.87 31.47 -0.51
N PHE A 712 -8.97 30.98 -1.74
CA PHE A 712 -9.05 31.77 -2.97
C PHE A 712 -10.49 31.93 -3.50
N GLY A 713 -11.49 31.50 -2.72
CA GLY A 713 -12.90 31.53 -3.13
C GLY A 713 -13.29 30.42 -4.10
N LEU A 714 -12.48 29.37 -4.22
CA LEU A 714 -12.70 28.23 -5.10
C LEU A 714 -12.68 26.91 -4.31
N PRO A 715 -13.61 26.69 -3.36
CA PRO A 715 -13.60 25.49 -2.51
C PRO A 715 -13.82 24.18 -3.27
N GLN A 716 -14.38 24.24 -4.48
CA GLN A 716 -14.57 23.07 -5.35
C GLN A 716 -13.29 22.62 -6.06
N LEU A 717 -12.26 23.48 -6.09
CA LEU A 717 -11.02 23.20 -6.80
C LEU A 717 -9.96 22.67 -5.85
N LYS A 718 -9.42 21.49 -6.18
CA LYS A 718 -8.33 20.84 -5.45
C LYS A 718 -7.14 20.62 -6.38
N VAL A 719 -5.94 20.94 -5.95
CA VAL A 719 -4.68 20.77 -6.71
C VAL A 719 -3.73 19.89 -5.91
N GLY A 720 -3.25 18.84 -6.55
CA GLY A 720 -2.24 17.93 -6.01
C GLY A 720 -0.92 18.10 -6.74
N LEU A 721 0.20 18.09 -6.00
CA LEU A 721 1.57 18.14 -6.53
C LEU A 721 2.42 17.07 -5.87
N GLY A 722 3.17 16.33 -6.68
CA GLY A 722 4.04 15.24 -6.25
C GLY A 722 5.47 15.38 -6.75
N ALA A 723 6.41 14.93 -5.94
CA ALA A 723 7.82 14.80 -6.32
C ALA A 723 8.39 13.49 -5.75
N LEU A 724 9.06 12.72 -6.60
CA LEU A 724 9.72 11.46 -6.26
C LEU A 724 11.18 11.55 -6.68
N TYR A 725 12.09 11.50 -5.71
CA TYR A 725 13.53 11.46 -5.94
C TYR A 725 14.08 10.08 -5.63
N THR A 726 14.76 9.48 -6.61
CA THR A 726 15.51 8.23 -6.44
C THR A 726 17.01 8.53 -6.66
N GLY A 727 17.80 8.25 -5.65
CA GLY A 727 19.25 8.40 -5.70
C GLY A 727 19.90 7.40 -6.65
N THR A 728 21.22 7.49 -6.80
CA THR A 728 21.98 6.59 -7.69
C THR A 728 21.88 5.14 -7.21
N THR A 729 21.65 4.21 -8.14
CA THR A 729 21.67 2.76 -7.92
C THR A 729 22.85 2.10 -8.62
N ARG A 730 22.97 0.79 -8.49
CA ARG A 730 23.94 -0.03 -9.19
C ARG A 730 23.28 -1.25 -9.81
N THR A 731 23.84 -1.72 -10.93
CA THR A 731 23.49 -3.03 -11.52
C THR A 731 24.08 -4.17 -10.68
N THR A 732 23.69 -5.40 -10.99
CA THR A 732 24.24 -6.60 -10.35
C THR A 732 25.77 -6.61 -10.40
N PRO A 733 26.48 -6.77 -9.28
CA PRO A 733 27.93 -6.75 -9.22
C PRO A 733 28.62 -7.79 -10.10
N THR A 734 28.00 -8.96 -10.23
CA THR A 734 28.53 -10.08 -11.04
C THR A 734 28.47 -9.84 -12.54
N VAL A 735 27.59 -8.93 -13.00
CA VAL A 735 27.40 -8.68 -14.43
C VAL A 735 28.27 -7.51 -14.91
N THR A 736 28.09 -6.32 -14.35
CA THR A 736 28.80 -5.12 -14.84
C THR A 736 29.14 -4.08 -13.78
N ASP A 737 28.52 -4.14 -12.57
CA ASP A 737 28.68 -3.13 -11.48
C ASP A 737 28.63 -1.68 -11.97
N ARG A 738 27.61 -1.33 -12.75
CA ARG A 738 27.44 0.01 -13.31
C ARG A 738 26.65 0.90 -12.37
N LYS A 739 27.09 2.17 -12.25
CA LYS A 739 26.34 3.21 -11.58
C LYS A 739 25.23 3.72 -12.49
N ILE A 740 23.98 3.68 -11.98
CA ILE A 740 22.81 4.21 -12.66
C ILE A 740 22.53 5.60 -12.08
N PRO A 741 22.30 6.63 -12.92
CA PRO A 741 22.05 7.99 -12.48
C PRO A 741 20.81 8.12 -11.59
N ALA A 742 20.86 9.09 -10.68
CA ALA A 742 19.70 9.53 -9.93
C ALA A 742 18.71 10.26 -10.84
N TYR A 743 17.44 10.28 -10.43
CA TYR A 743 16.39 11.01 -11.15
C TYR A 743 15.35 11.60 -10.17
N THR A 744 14.60 12.59 -10.69
CA THR A 744 13.43 13.14 -10.01
C THR A 744 12.24 13.10 -10.96
N ARG A 745 11.12 12.59 -10.49
CA ARG A 745 9.83 12.59 -11.20
C ARG A 745 8.89 13.55 -10.49
N PHE A 746 8.19 14.37 -11.27
CA PHE A 746 7.15 15.27 -10.79
C PHE A 746 5.79 14.81 -11.30
N ASP A 747 4.81 14.79 -10.42
CA ASP A 747 3.44 14.42 -10.70
C ASP A 747 2.52 15.58 -10.32
N ALA A 748 1.38 15.73 -10.98
CA ALA A 748 0.41 16.75 -10.68
C ALA A 748 -1.02 16.23 -10.86
N ARG A 749 -1.95 16.78 -10.09
CA ARG A 749 -3.39 16.52 -10.22
C ARG A 749 -4.16 17.84 -10.06
N ILE A 750 -5.26 17.94 -10.76
CA ILE A 750 -6.29 18.94 -10.52
C ILE A 750 -7.64 18.24 -10.51
N SER A 751 -8.51 18.58 -9.58
CA SER A 751 -9.91 18.14 -9.59
C SER A 751 -10.85 19.26 -9.24
N TYR A 752 -12.04 19.22 -9.83
CA TYR A 752 -13.09 20.19 -9.66
C TYR A 752 -14.42 19.48 -9.39
N ASP A 753 -14.98 19.70 -8.20
CA ASP A 753 -16.30 19.22 -7.83
C ASP A 753 -17.33 20.19 -8.40
N VAL A 754 -18.00 19.78 -9.51
CA VAL A 754 -19.00 20.62 -10.20
C VAL A 754 -20.20 20.83 -9.28
N ASP A 755 -20.61 19.76 -8.62
CA ASP A 755 -21.63 19.70 -7.59
C ASP A 755 -21.38 18.50 -6.68
N GLU A 756 -22.34 18.10 -5.83
CA GLU A 756 -22.24 16.93 -4.93
C GLU A 756 -22.21 15.59 -5.67
N HIS A 757 -22.56 15.55 -6.96
CA HIS A 757 -22.62 14.34 -7.77
C HIS A 757 -21.46 14.24 -8.77
N TRP A 758 -21.08 15.36 -9.42
CA TRP A 758 -20.13 15.37 -10.52
C TRP A 758 -18.76 15.88 -10.12
N GLN A 759 -17.73 15.12 -10.42
CA GLN A 759 -16.34 15.52 -10.31
C GLN A 759 -15.62 15.39 -11.64
N LEU A 760 -14.87 16.41 -12.02
CA LEU A 760 -13.90 16.40 -13.11
C LEU A 760 -12.49 16.35 -12.51
N ALA A 761 -11.60 15.54 -13.08
CA ALA A 761 -10.21 15.56 -12.65
C ALA A 761 -9.25 15.33 -13.83
N ALA A 762 -8.03 15.82 -13.68
CA ALA A 762 -6.91 15.50 -14.56
C ALA A 762 -5.68 15.21 -13.73
N LYS A 763 -4.93 14.19 -14.13
CA LYS A 763 -3.63 13.78 -13.56
C LYS A 763 -2.57 13.85 -14.64
N ALA A 764 -1.39 14.35 -14.30
CA ALA A 764 -0.19 14.23 -15.10
C ALA A 764 0.89 13.50 -14.26
N GLN A 765 1.42 12.40 -14.77
CA GLN A 765 2.51 11.66 -14.18
C GLN A 765 3.78 11.89 -14.97
N ASN A 766 4.94 11.97 -14.29
CA ASN A 766 6.22 12.35 -14.89
C ASN A 766 6.10 13.64 -15.75
N LEU A 767 5.59 14.71 -15.15
CA LEU A 767 5.23 15.99 -15.80
C LEU A 767 6.35 16.55 -16.67
N THR A 768 7.61 16.40 -16.24
CA THR A 768 8.80 16.86 -16.96
C THR A 768 9.29 15.90 -18.04
N ASN A 769 8.63 14.74 -18.21
CA ASN A 769 9.04 13.66 -19.11
C ASN A 769 10.49 13.22 -18.90
N ALA A 770 10.92 13.14 -17.64
CA ALA A 770 12.27 12.72 -17.29
C ALA A 770 12.50 11.28 -17.79
N SER A 771 13.60 11.07 -18.52
CA SER A 771 14.03 9.73 -18.90
C SER A 771 14.96 9.17 -17.84
N TYR A 772 14.69 7.98 -17.34
CA TYR A 772 15.49 7.30 -16.32
C TYR A 772 15.51 5.78 -16.54
N LEU A 773 16.50 5.13 -15.91
CA LEU A 773 16.65 3.68 -15.93
C LEU A 773 16.52 3.11 -14.52
N SER A 774 15.90 1.94 -14.44
CA SER A 774 16.03 1.03 -13.30
C SER A 774 16.73 -0.23 -13.76
N CYS A 775 17.73 -0.65 -13.01
CA CYS A 775 18.56 -1.78 -13.39
C CYS A 775 18.85 -2.68 -12.18
N THR A 776 18.70 -3.96 -12.39
CA THR A 776 19.25 -5.03 -11.57
C THR A 776 20.18 -5.86 -12.47
N THR A 777 19.86 -7.09 -12.81
CA THR A 777 20.56 -7.92 -13.81
C THR A 777 20.38 -7.34 -15.23
N SER A 778 19.22 -6.81 -15.53
CA SER A 778 18.88 -6.09 -16.76
C SER A 778 18.34 -4.69 -16.44
N CYS A 779 18.24 -3.86 -17.44
CA CYS A 779 17.73 -2.50 -17.34
C CYS A 779 16.41 -2.36 -18.10
N ARG A 780 15.49 -1.57 -17.57
CA ARG A 780 14.35 -1.03 -18.30
C ARG A 780 14.24 0.47 -18.06
N TYR A 781 13.67 1.16 -19.02
CA TYR A 781 13.30 2.56 -18.83
C TYR A 781 12.16 2.66 -17.83
N GLY A 782 12.10 3.80 -17.14
CA GLY A 782 10.97 4.14 -16.29
C GLY A 782 9.79 4.70 -17.08
N ASP A 783 8.72 5.05 -16.36
CA ASP A 783 7.51 5.62 -16.94
C ASP A 783 7.80 6.93 -17.68
N GLU A 784 7.17 7.12 -18.82
CA GLU A 784 7.15 8.42 -19.48
C GLU A 784 6.01 9.32 -18.96
N ARG A 785 5.93 10.54 -19.52
CA ARG A 785 4.83 11.42 -19.18
C ARG A 785 3.50 10.88 -19.68
N SER A 786 2.55 10.74 -18.77
CA SER A 786 1.17 10.44 -19.09
C SER A 786 0.23 11.50 -18.53
N VAL A 787 -0.85 11.78 -19.25
CA VAL A 787 -1.93 12.68 -18.83
C VAL A 787 -3.25 11.95 -18.97
N ILE A 788 -4.05 11.94 -17.90
CA ILE A 788 -5.34 11.26 -17.83
C ILE A 788 -6.38 12.26 -17.34
N GLY A 789 -7.45 12.45 -18.12
CA GLY A 789 -8.66 13.16 -17.71
C GLY A 789 -9.73 12.18 -17.25
N SER A 790 -10.51 12.55 -16.26
CA SER A 790 -11.62 11.72 -15.78
C SER A 790 -12.86 12.52 -15.44
N VAL A 791 -14.02 11.91 -15.62
CA VAL A 791 -15.31 12.36 -15.11
C VAL A 791 -15.88 11.27 -14.22
N SER A 792 -16.35 11.63 -13.03
CA SER A 792 -16.99 10.72 -12.07
C SER A 792 -18.36 11.24 -11.70
N TYR A 793 -19.29 10.33 -11.49
CA TYR A 793 -20.65 10.60 -11.02
C TYR A 793 -20.95 9.70 -9.81
N GLN A 794 -21.48 10.29 -8.75
CA GLN A 794 -21.92 9.60 -7.53
C GLN A 794 -23.34 10.00 -7.15
N TRP A 795 -24.15 9.07 -6.58
CA TRP A 795 -25.53 9.32 -6.16
C TRP A 795 -25.96 8.50 -4.96
#